data_4606918d3b2c9b345a18ddcf4ffcb34d
#
_entry.id   4606918d3b2c9b345a18ddcf4ffcb34d
#
_cell.length_a   1.000
_cell.length_b   1.000
_cell.length_c   1.000
_cell.angle_alpha   90.00
_cell.angle_beta   90.00
_cell.angle_gamma   90.00
#
_symmetry.space_group_name_H-M   'P 1'
#
loop_
_entity.id
_entity.type
_entity.pdbx_description
1 polymer ?
#
loop_
_entity_poly.entity_id
_entity_poly.type
_entity_poly.pdbx_seq_one_letter_code
_entity_poly.pdbx_strand_id
1 'polypeptide(L)'
;QLRQYVHPRARGSAFSEMYLALMKHHLEGISKPGGLFIDTAVSKLPWRGQQRRVRMVVYRRIRKADAQIRGQDPAAYLKSICERIQGGLANAGIVASRMGGQEIRNWLIRWFNPHPDHLGKTDADLRRFYELVCRPDEPILQDELPLADGTDFSQNLFYRQPVSDATQGVWLFDAMPHRVIVVDQLNKAPLTGHFTGETLKGDGLNALFDRMPEDTLLCITMVVTPQDMLEGHLQQLSKKAVGDTQASIHTREDVATVRRLIGREHKLYRGSIALFVRGRDHTQLEERCITLSNVLLGAGLVPVEPQNEVGPLNSYLRWLPCNFDPNEKRALEWYTQMMFAQHIANLSPIWGRTTGTGHPGVTLFNRGGAPLTFDPFNKLDRQMNAHGFIFGPTGSGKSASLTNLICQMLAMYLPRMFVAEAGNSFGLLADFAKRFGLSVHRVRLAPGSGVSLAPFADAIKLVESPDLVKVLDAEDIDASDAVQGNKVDLEDDQRDILGEMEIVARLMITGGEEKEDARLTRADRSAIRQAILAAARTCAAANRTVLTQDVRDALYQASRSDGSAPERRARLAEMAEAMQMFCMGADGEMFNREGTPWPEADLTVVDFATYAREGYAAQLGIAYISLLNTVNNIAERDQFKGRPIVK
;
A
#
# COMPACT_ATOMS: atom_id res chain seq x y z
N GLN A 1 9.91 -15.81 8.58
CA GLN A 1 8.88 -14.87 9.06
C GLN A 1 7.51 -15.14 8.43
N LEU A 2 7.39 -15.29 7.10
CA LEU A 2 6.08 -15.57 6.45
C LEU A 2 5.35 -16.79 7.04
N ARG A 3 6.09 -17.86 7.40
CA ARG A 3 5.48 -19.06 8.03
C ARG A 3 4.78 -18.78 9.36
N GLN A 4 5.21 -17.78 10.11
CA GLN A 4 4.61 -17.42 11.40
C GLN A 4 3.23 -16.79 11.22
N TYR A 5 2.97 -16.19 10.07
CA TYR A 5 1.72 -15.49 9.76
C TYR A 5 0.68 -16.33 9.01
N VAL A 6 1.05 -17.56 8.61
CA VAL A 6 0.10 -18.47 7.99
C VAL A 6 -0.96 -18.88 9.01
N HIS A 7 -2.21 -18.68 8.67
CA HIS A 7 -3.34 -19.04 9.52
C HIS A 7 -3.28 -20.53 9.90
N PRO A 8 -3.58 -20.92 11.14
CA PRO A 8 -3.47 -22.32 11.59
C PRO A 8 -4.16 -23.32 10.65
N ARG A 9 -5.28 -22.97 10.04
CA ARG A 9 -6.01 -23.79 9.08
C ARG A 9 -5.21 -24.08 7.80
N ALA A 10 -4.42 -23.12 7.34
CA ALA A 10 -3.62 -23.27 6.12
C ALA A 10 -2.28 -23.94 6.38
N ARG A 11 -1.85 -24.02 7.65
CA ARG A 11 -0.58 -24.67 8.03
C ARG A 11 -0.65 -26.15 7.70
N GLY A 12 0.37 -26.65 7.01
CA GLY A 12 0.47 -28.06 6.62
C GLY A 12 -0.37 -28.44 5.39
N SER A 13 -1.09 -27.49 4.75
CA SER A 13 -1.69 -27.77 3.45
C SER A 13 -0.61 -27.85 2.38
N ALA A 14 -0.69 -28.82 1.47
CA ALA A 14 0.26 -29.00 0.37
C ALA A 14 0.38 -27.73 -0.49
N PHE A 15 -0.73 -27.03 -0.71
CA PHE A 15 -0.72 -25.77 -1.45
C PHE A 15 0.06 -24.67 -0.74
N SER A 16 -0.15 -24.49 0.57
CA SER A 16 0.57 -23.48 1.35
C SER A 16 2.07 -23.74 1.39
N GLU A 17 2.48 -24.98 1.64
CA GLU A 17 3.89 -25.34 1.69
C GLU A 17 4.58 -25.15 0.33
N MET A 18 3.95 -25.58 -0.76
CA MET A 18 4.44 -25.35 -2.11
C MET A 18 4.57 -23.85 -2.43
N TYR A 19 3.53 -23.07 -2.13
CA TYR A 19 3.53 -21.64 -2.42
C TYR A 19 4.60 -20.89 -1.61
N LEU A 20 4.76 -21.20 -0.33
CA LEU A 20 5.82 -20.62 0.50
C LEU A 20 7.22 -20.97 0.00
N ALA A 21 7.43 -22.19 -0.49
CA ALA A 21 8.70 -22.61 -1.09
C ALA A 21 8.97 -21.83 -2.40
N LEU A 22 7.96 -21.68 -3.24
CA LEU A 22 8.03 -20.88 -4.46
C LEU A 22 8.35 -19.40 -4.17
N MET A 23 7.65 -18.79 -3.21
CA MET A 23 7.91 -17.40 -2.80
C MET A 23 9.31 -17.24 -2.21
N LYS A 24 9.80 -18.19 -1.42
CA LYS A 24 11.17 -18.15 -0.90
C LYS A 24 12.18 -18.13 -2.04
N HIS A 25 12.05 -19.04 -2.99
CA HIS A 25 12.93 -19.10 -4.16
C HIS A 25 12.87 -17.82 -4.99
N HIS A 26 11.67 -17.29 -5.20
CA HIS A 26 11.45 -16.02 -5.90
C HIS A 26 12.15 -14.84 -5.21
N LEU A 27 11.96 -14.71 -3.88
CA LEU A 27 12.60 -13.65 -3.09
C LEU A 27 14.12 -13.76 -3.08
N GLU A 28 14.66 -14.97 -3.05
CA GLU A 28 16.10 -15.21 -3.19
C GLU A 28 16.62 -14.77 -4.56
N GLY A 29 15.86 -15.02 -5.63
CA GLY A 29 16.19 -14.59 -7.00
C GLY A 29 16.24 -13.08 -7.15
N ILE A 30 15.22 -12.36 -6.66
CA ILE A 30 15.13 -10.90 -6.80
C ILE A 30 16.08 -10.13 -5.89
N SER A 31 16.62 -10.74 -4.85
CA SER A 31 17.60 -10.12 -3.95
C SER A 31 19.03 -10.16 -4.49
N LYS A 32 19.28 -10.93 -5.55
CA LYS A 32 20.61 -11.03 -6.19
C LYS A 32 20.83 -9.92 -7.21
N PRO A 33 22.06 -9.41 -7.35
CA PRO A 33 22.38 -8.49 -8.43
C PRO A 33 22.05 -9.09 -9.80
N GLY A 34 21.34 -8.35 -10.64
CA GLY A 34 20.89 -8.85 -11.94
C GLY A 34 19.71 -9.82 -11.87
N GLY A 35 18.96 -9.83 -10.78
CA GLY A 35 17.80 -10.70 -10.59
C GLY A 35 16.70 -10.57 -11.64
N LEU A 36 15.77 -11.51 -11.62
CA LEU A 36 14.77 -11.85 -12.64
C LEU A 36 13.87 -10.73 -13.15
N PHE A 37 13.71 -9.63 -12.42
CA PHE A 37 12.82 -8.53 -12.77
C PHE A 37 13.64 -7.35 -13.25
N ILE A 38 13.91 -7.35 -14.52
CA ILE A 38 14.43 -6.20 -15.23
C ILE A 38 13.25 -5.31 -15.57
N ASP A 39 13.46 -4.03 -15.57
CA ASP A 39 12.50 -3.04 -15.73
C ASP A 39 11.62 -3.11 -16.86
N THR A 40 10.70 -2.77 -16.52
CA THR A 40 9.53 -2.79 -17.18
C THR A 40 9.20 -1.56 -17.94
N ALA A 41 8.25 -1.67 -18.79
CA ALA A 41 7.74 -0.57 -19.58
C ALA A 41 7.34 0.68 -18.76
N VAL A 42 7.23 0.58 -17.42
CA VAL A 42 6.76 1.67 -16.57
C VAL A 42 7.89 2.54 -16.04
N SER A 43 8.92 1.96 -15.47
CA SER A 43 10.00 2.73 -14.81
C SER A 43 11.20 2.99 -15.71
N LYS A 44 11.38 2.18 -16.73
CA LYS A 44 12.55 2.19 -17.64
C LYS A 44 13.89 2.03 -16.92
N LEU A 45 13.86 1.42 -15.74
CA LEU A 45 15.03 1.15 -14.91
C LEU A 45 15.06 -0.32 -14.52
N PRO A 46 16.23 -0.94 -14.35
CA PRO A 46 16.35 -2.28 -13.80
C PRO A 46 15.67 -2.35 -12.42
N TRP A 47 14.70 -3.24 -12.28
CA TRP A 47 13.98 -3.40 -11.03
C TRP A 47 14.74 -4.36 -10.11
N ARG A 48 14.79 -4.00 -8.83
CA ARG A 48 15.37 -4.85 -7.78
C ARG A 48 14.54 -4.75 -6.52
N GLY A 49 14.49 -5.85 -5.76
CA GLY A 49 13.94 -5.83 -4.41
C GLY A 49 14.81 -4.95 -3.50
N GLN A 50 14.27 -3.85 -3.03
CA GLN A 50 14.97 -2.88 -2.18
C GLN A 50 14.16 -2.57 -0.94
N GLN A 51 14.84 -2.41 0.19
CA GLN A 51 14.26 -1.86 1.40
C GLN A 51 14.92 -0.52 1.70
N ARG A 52 14.16 0.55 1.53
CA ARG A 52 14.60 1.88 1.94
C ARG A 52 14.37 2.06 3.43
N ARG A 53 15.33 2.63 4.10
CA ARG A 53 15.24 2.98 5.51
C ARG A 53 15.60 4.43 5.68
N VAL A 54 14.74 5.16 6.38
CA VAL A 54 15.00 6.54 6.80
C VAL A 54 15.39 6.51 8.27
N ARG A 55 16.47 7.20 8.60
CA ARG A 55 16.93 7.37 9.98
C ARG A 55 17.08 8.84 10.26
N MET A 56 16.56 9.27 11.39
CA MET A 56 16.72 10.63 11.89
C MET A 56 17.69 10.59 13.07
N VAL A 57 18.75 11.37 12.98
CA VAL A 57 19.75 11.48 14.04
C VAL A 57 19.64 12.89 14.63
N VAL A 58 19.33 12.97 15.90
CA VAL A 58 19.22 14.24 16.64
C VAL A 58 20.36 14.29 17.64
N TYR A 59 21.20 15.30 17.56
CA TYR A 59 22.34 15.44 18.45
C TYR A 59 22.61 16.90 18.79
N ARG A 60 23.33 17.12 19.86
CA ARG A 60 23.80 18.43 20.30
C ARG A 60 25.23 18.34 20.79
N ARG A 61 26.10 19.20 20.30
CA ARG A 61 27.44 19.37 20.87
C ARG A 61 27.38 20.39 22.01
N ILE A 62 27.83 19.98 23.19
CA ILE A 62 27.81 20.79 24.40
C ILE A 62 29.26 21.00 24.84
N ARG A 63 29.64 22.25 25.10
CA ARG A 63 30.89 22.54 25.76
C ARG A 63 30.76 22.27 27.25
N LYS A 64 31.83 21.76 27.91
CA LYS A 64 31.81 21.47 29.35
C LYS A 64 31.36 22.67 30.19
N ALA A 65 31.76 23.89 29.81
CA ALA A 65 31.33 25.13 30.48
C ALA A 65 29.82 25.38 30.39
N ASP A 66 29.20 25.05 29.25
CA ASP A 66 27.75 25.30 29.03
C ASP A 66 26.87 24.28 29.78
N ALA A 67 27.38 23.08 30.03
CA ALA A 67 26.67 22.05 30.80
C ALA A 67 26.54 22.39 32.29
N GLN A 68 27.55 23.09 32.83
CA GLN A 68 27.54 23.50 34.24
C GLN A 68 26.66 24.72 34.54
N ILE A 69 26.46 25.59 33.54
CA ILE A 69 25.75 26.87 33.73
C ILE A 69 24.22 26.71 33.83
N ARG A 70 23.64 25.67 33.24
CA ARG A 70 22.18 25.52 33.07
C ARG A 70 21.50 24.57 34.05
N GLY A 71 22.22 23.86 34.89
CA GLY A 71 21.65 22.94 35.87
C GLY A 71 20.73 21.82 35.33
N GLN A 72 20.69 21.66 34.00
CA GLN A 72 19.92 20.62 33.32
C GLN A 72 20.82 19.51 32.83
N ASP A 73 20.46 18.28 33.11
CA ASP A 73 21.11 17.12 32.51
C ASP A 73 20.95 17.18 30.96
N PRO A 74 22.06 17.25 30.20
CA PRO A 74 22.03 17.30 28.75
C PRO A 74 21.30 16.12 28.10
N ALA A 75 21.39 14.93 28.72
CA ALA A 75 20.74 13.73 28.22
C ALA A 75 19.21 13.81 28.37
N ALA A 76 18.74 14.27 29.55
CA ALA A 76 17.32 14.48 29.79
C ALA A 76 16.71 15.54 28.85
N TYR A 77 17.47 16.62 28.58
CA TYR A 77 17.04 17.65 27.63
C TYR A 77 16.94 17.10 26.19
N LEU A 78 17.94 16.36 25.73
CA LEU A 78 17.91 15.75 24.39
C LEU A 78 16.76 14.75 24.27
N LYS A 79 16.52 13.96 25.32
CA LYS A 79 15.40 13.02 25.38
C LYS A 79 14.06 13.74 25.18
N SER A 80 13.84 14.87 25.87
CA SER A 80 12.61 15.65 25.74
C SER A 80 12.41 16.23 24.33
N ILE A 81 13.50 16.59 23.64
CA ILE A 81 13.44 17.02 22.23
C ILE A 81 13.04 15.85 21.32
N CYS A 82 13.64 14.67 21.51
CA CYS A 82 13.31 13.48 20.73
C CYS A 82 11.84 13.07 20.91
N GLU A 83 11.32 13.13 22.13
CA GLU A 83 9.91 12.84 22.45
C GLU A 83 8.97 13.82 21.74
N ARG A 84 9.30 15.12 21.73
CA ARG A 84 8.51 16.13 20.98
C ARG A 84 8.54 15.91 19.47
N ILE A 85 9.70 15.57 18.90
CA ILE A 85 9.81 15.23 17.47
C ILE A 85 9.00 14.00 17.17
N GLN A 86 9.09 12.95 17.99
CA GLN A 86 8.33 11.72 17.79
C GLN A 86 6.81 11.96 17.87
N GLY A 87 6.35 12.77 18.83
CA GLY A 87 4.95 13.18 18.90
C GLY A 87 4.49 13.99 17.70
N GLY A 88 5.32 14.92 17.20
CA GLY A 88 5.04 15.68 15.99
C GLY A 88 4.94 14.80 14.73
N LEU A 89 5.80 13.81 14.59
CA LEU A 89 5.76 12.85 13.50
C LEU A 89 4.51 11.96 13.59
N ALA A 90 4.16 11.50 14.80
CA ALA A 90 2.95 10.70 15.02
C ALA A 90 1.68 11.47 14.64
N ASN A 91 1.60 12.75 15.00
CA ASN A 91 0.48 13.62 14.59
C ASN A 91 0.38 13.80 13.07
N ALA A 92 1.50 13.66 12.36
CA ALA A 92 1.54 13.67 10.89
C ALA A 92 1.33 12.27 10.28
N GLY A 93 0.95 11.27 11.07
CA GLY A 93 0.76 9.89 10.61
C GLY A 93 2.05 9.11 10.34
N ILE A 94 3.20 9.62 10.82
CA ILE A 94 4.51 8.98 10.61
C ILE A 94 4.92 8.25 11.88
N VAL A 95 5.02 6.92 11.80
CA VAL A 95 5.45 6.09 12.91
C VAL A 95 6.98 6.05 12.97
N ALA A 96 7.55 6.60 14.02
CA ALA A 96 8.99 6.59 14.29
C ALA A 96 9.29 5.79 15.55
N SER A 97 10.20 4.81 15.45
CA SER A 97 10.73 4.06 16.58
C SER A 97 12.12 4.55 16.96
N ARG A 98 12.44 4.56 18.25
CA ARG A 98 13.79 4.88 18.72
C ARG A 98 14.69 3.68 18.50
N MET A 99 15.86 3.91 17.88
CA MET A 99 16.87 2.87 17.71
C MET A 99 17.62 2.66 19.01
N GLY A 100 17.78 1.40 19.41
CA GLY A 100 18.67 1.00 20.49
C GLY A 100 20.13 0.92 20.04
N GLY A 101 21.05 0.80 21.01
CA GLY A 101 22.48 0.72 20.72
C GLY A 101 22.86 -0.42 19.78
N GLN A 102 22.24 -1.59 19.94
CA GLN A 102 22.43 -2.76 19.07
C GLN A 102 22.02 -2.47 17.60
N GLU A 103 20.95 -1.74 17.38
CA GLU A 103 20.48 -1.40 16.04
C GLU A 103 21.41 -0.38 15.36
N ILE A 104 21.89 0.61 16.13
CA ILE A 104 22.88 1.60 15.67
C ILE A 104 24.19 0.89 15.28
N ARG A 105 24.67 0.02 16.16
CA ARG A 105 25.86 -0.79 15.90
C ARG A 105 25.72 -1.63 14.62
N ASN A 106 24.63 -2.38 14.48
CA ASN A 106 24.36 -3.21 13.30
C ASN A 106 24.28 -2.38 12.01
N TRP A 107 23.78 -1.15 12.09
CA TRP A 107 23.77 -0.24 10.97
C TRP A 107 25.19 0.20 10.59
N LEU A 108 25.98 0.68 11.55
CA LEU A 108 27.31 1.23 11.30
C LEU A 108 28.30 0.14 10.86
N ILE A 109 28.28 -1.05 11.48
CA ILE A 109 29.16 -2.17 11.09
C ILE A 109 28.95 -2.52 9.62
N ARG A 110 27.71 -2.61 9.16
CA ARG A 110 27.42 -2.94 7.75
C ARG A 110 27.85 -1.82 6.79
N TRP A 111 27.84 -0.60 7.23
CA TRP A 111 28.32 0.52 6.42
C TRP A 111 29.82 0.51 6.24
N PHE A 112 30.56 0.24 7.32
CA PHE A 112 32.02 0.28 7.33
C PHE A 112 32.70 -1.04 6.94
N ASN A 113 31.95 -2.12 6.80
CA ASN A 113 32.47 -3.41 6.34
C ASN A 113 31.63 -3.92 5.16
N PRO A 114 31.72 -3.24 4.01
CA PRO A 114 30.82 -3.48 2.88
C PRO A 114 31.23 -4.67 1.99
N HIS A 115 32.38 -5.30 2.19
CA HIS A 115 32.86 -6.32 1.28
C HIS A 115 31.93 -7.53 1.23
N PRO A 116 31.60 -8.04 0.03
CA PRO A 116 30.68 -9.16 -0.13
C PRO A 116 31.08 -10.41 0.65
N ASP A 117 32.37 -10.68 0.81
CA ASP A 117 32.88 -11.84 1.56
C ASP A 117 32.51 -11.80 3.05
N HIS A 118 32.25 -10.62 3.60
CA HIS A 118 31.76 -10.47 4.97
C HIS A 118 30.24 -10.53 5.05
N LEU A 119 29.55 -10.11 4.00
CA LEU A 119 28.09 -10.11 3.92
C LEU A 119 27.51 -11.47 3.47
N GLY A 120 28.31 -12.27 2.79
CA GLY A 120 27.92 -13.59 2.28
C GLY A 120 28.07 -14.75 3.28
N LYS A 121 28.55 -14.48 4.49
CA LYS A 121 28.71 -15.49 5.52
C LYS A 121 27.38 -15.86 6.18
N THR A 122 27.34 -17.06 6.76
CA THR A 122 26.15 -17.55 7.46
C THR A 122 25.76 -16.63 8.62
N ASP A 123 24.50 -16.64 9.03
CA ASP A 123 24.02 -15.88 10.21
C ASP A 123 24.84 -16.18 11.47
N ALA A 124 25.44 -17.38 11.57
CA ALA A 124 26.30 -17.76 12.67
C ALA A 124 27.65 -17.04 12.64
N ASP A 125 28.26 -16.88 11.46
CA ASP A 125 29.52 -16.16 11.29
C ASP A 125 29.35 -14.66 11.55
N LEU A 126 28.22 -14.11 11.10
CA LEU A 126 27.87 -12.72 11.36
C LEU A 126 27.60 -12.48 12.85
N ARG A 127 26.93 -13.41 13.54
CA ARG A 127 26.71 -13.33 14.99
C ARG A 127 28.03 -13.32 15.74
N ARG A 128 28.95 -14.24 15.41
CA ARG A 128 30.27 -14.31 16.05
C ARG A 128 31.06 -13.01 15.85
N PHE A 129 31.02 -12.43 14.66
CA PHE A 129 31.64 -11.13 14.40
C PHE A 129 30.99 -10.02 15.24
N TYR A 130 29.67 -10.04 15.38
CA TYR A 130 28.94 -9.06 16.19
C TYR A 130 29.11 -9.26 17.72
N GLU A 131 29.36 -10.46 18.18
CA GLU A 131 29.63 -10.78 19.59
C GLU A 131 30.99 -10.30 20.05
N LEU A 132 31.97 -10.22 19.16
CA LEU A 132 33.32 -9.72 19.46
C LEU A 132 33.39 -8.21 19.65
N VAL A 133 32.33 -7.49 19.35
CA VAL A 133 32.29 -6.01 19.43
C VAL A 133 31.61 -5.58 20.74
N CYS A 134 32.26 -4.65 21.44
CA CYS A 134 31.76 -4.09 22.70
C CYS A 134 30.31 -3.60 22.58
N ARG A 135 29.46 -3.94 23.53
CA ARG A 135 28.07 -3.51 23.55
C ARG A 135 27.95 -2.14 24.22
N PRO A 136 27.52 -1.10 23.54
CA PRO A 136 27.45 0.25 24.11
C PRO A 136 26.40 0.39 25.22
N ASP A 137 25.50 -0.58 25.36
CA ASP A 137 24.40 -0.56 26.36
C ASP A 137 24.75 -1.35 27.64
N GLU A 138 25.92 -2.02 27.71
CA GLU A 138 26.36 -2.68 28.94
C GLU A 138 26.96 -1.64 29.88
N PRO A 139 26.45 -1.51 31.11
CA PRO A 139 27.06 -0.64 32.09
C PRO A 139 28.48 -1.16 32.37
N ILE A 140 29.48 -0.29 32.19
CA ILE A 140 30.85 -0.57 32.62
C ILE A 140 30.78 -0.63 34.15
N LEU A 141 30.90 -1.81 34.72
CA LEU A 141 31.04 -1.96 36.16
C LEU A 141 32.32 -1.26 36.58
N GLN A 142 32.27 -0.43 37.61
CA GLN A 142 33.36 0.47 38.03
C GLN A 142 34.68 -0.26 38.32
N ASP A 143 34.67 -1.56 38.51
CA ASP A 143 35.81 -2.40 38.84
C ASP A 143 36.28 -3.32 37.71
N GLU A 144 35.66 -3.31 36.55
CA GLU A 144 36.15 -4.08 35.40
C GLU A 144 37.13 -3.25 34.57
N LEU A 145 38.34 -3.79 34.42
CA LEU A 145 39.30 -3.24 33.47
C LEU A 145 38.66 -3.19 32.08
N PRO A 146 38.73 -2.05 31.38
CA PRO A 146 38.23 -1.97 30.01
C PRO A 146 38.85 -3.09 29.20
N LEU A 147 38.03 -3.80 28.43
CA LEU A 147 38.47 -4.85 27.52
C LEU A 147 39.70 -4.34 26.75
N ALA A 148 40.71 -5.18 26.59
CA ALA A 148 42.01 -4.84 25.99
C ALA A 148 41.90 -4.17 24.59
N ASP A 149 40.77 -4.31 23.91
CA ASP A 149 40.47 -3.79 22.60
C ASP A 149 39.78 -2.41 22.59
N GLY A 150 39.88 -1.69 23.66
CA GLY A 150 39.58 -0.26 23.64
C GLY A 150 38.16 0.12 24.08
N THR A 151 38.14 1.18 24.81
CA THR A 151 36.95 1.93 25.23
C THR A 151 36.34 2.76 24.10
N ASP A 152 36.98 2.80 22.93
CA ASP A 152 36.49 3.57 21.79
C ASP A 152 35.62 2.69 20.88
N PHE A 153 34.32 2.99 20.91
CA PHE A 153 33.34 2.33 20.06
C PHE A 153 33.71 2.36 18.56
N SER A 154 34.38 3.41 18.10
CA SER A 154 34.77 3.57 16.71
C SER A 154 35.78 2.51 16.27
N GLN A 155 36.70 2.10 17.12
CA GLN A 155 37.69 1.05 16.82
C GLN A 155 37.04 -0.31 16.57
N ASN A 156 35.92 -0.54 17.21
CA ASN A 156 35.19 -1.80 17.10
C ASN A 156 34.21 -1.87 15.91
N LEU A 157 34.12 -0.80 15.10
CA LEU A 157 33.29 -0.77 13.90
C LEU A 157 33.97 -1.33 12.66
N PHE A 158 35.27 -1.59 12.69
CA PHE A 158 36.04 -1.97 11.53
C PHE A 158 36.62 -3.36 11.66
N TYR A 159 36.35 -4.21 10.69
CA TYR A 159 37.03 -5.49 10.57
C TYR A 159 38.47 -5.33 10.05
N ARG A 160 38.66 -4.39 9.10
CA ARG A 160 39.97 -3.98 8.61
C ARG A 160 40.13 -2.48 8.85
N GLN A 161 41.36 -2.09 9.18
CA GLN A 161 41.65 -0.66 9.38
C GLN A 161 41.31 0.15 8.13
N PRO A 162 40.56 1.24 8.25
CA PRO A 162 40.29 2.13 7.14
C PRO A 162 41.57 2.77 6.64
N VAL A 163 41.66 2.93 5.32
CA VAL A 163 42.81 3.59 4.66
C VAL A 163 42.30 4.80 3.90
N SER A 164 43.03 5.92 3.99
CA SER A 164 42.73 7.10 3.19
C SER A 164 43.62 7.16 1.97
N ASP A 165 43.08 7.47 0.81
CA ASP A 165 43.79 7.81 -0.40
C ASP A 165 43.57 9.28 -0.70
N ALA A 166 44.56 10.12 -0.31
CA ALA A 166 44.52 11.55 -0.51
C ALA A 166 44.64 11.94 -1.99
N THR A 167 45.28 11.12 -2.81
CA THR A 167 45.45 11.37 -4.24
C THR A 167 44.13 11.25 -4.99
N GLN A 168 43.36 10.26 -4.64
CA GLN A 168 42.03 10.02 -5.23
C GLN A 168 40.88 10.67 -4.43
N GLY A 169 41.17 11.23 -3.26
CA GLY A 169 40.18 11.85 -2.39
C GLY A 169 39.13 10.89 -1.86
N VAL A 170 39.52 9.66 -1.55
CA VAL A 170 38.58 8.58 -1.13
C VAL A 170 39.03 7.91 0.17
N TRP A 171 38.06 7.40 0.91
CA TRP A 171 38.28 6.46 1.99
C TRP A 171 38.09 5.04 1.48
N LEU A 172 38.99 4.15 1.88
CA LEU A 172 38.90 2.73 1.62
C LEU A 172 38.42 2.03 2.90
N PHE A 173 37.18 1.57 2.87
CA PHE A 173 36.62 0.70 3.89
C PHE A 173 36.56 -0.71 3.32
N ASP A 174 37.23 -1.63 3.99
CA ASP A 174 37.29 -3.03 3.55
C ASP A 174 37.81 -3.19 2.10
N ALA A 175 38.78 -2.35 1.74
CA ALA A 175 39.35 -2.17 0.40
C ALA A 175 38.39 -1.60 -0.67
N MET A 176 37.15 -1.28 -0.32
CA MET A 176 36.21 -0.63 -1.24
C MET A 176 36.30 0.90 -1.12
N PRO A 177 36.42 1.62 -2.24
CA PRO A 177 36.52 3.09 -2.22
C PRO A 177 35.18 3.76 -1.99
N HIS A 178 35.18 4.74 -1.11
CA HIS A 178 34.03 5.57 -0.73
C HIS A 178 34.30 7.03 -0.96
N ARG A 179 33.31 7.76 -1.46
CA ARG A 179 33.34 9.21 -1.63
C ARG A 179 32.02 9.84 -1.20
N VAL A 180 32.05 11.11 -0.83
CA VAL A 180 30.85 11.93 -0.61
C VAL A 180 30.74 12.98 -1.70
N ILE A 181 29.55 13.19 -2.22
CA ILE A 181 29.19 14.28 -3.13
C ILE A 181 28.33 15.25 -2.33
N VAL A 182 28.76 16.51 -2.24
CA VAL A 182 28.02 17.56 -1.54
C VAL A 182 27.29 18.41 -2.56
N VAL A 183 26.05 18.78 -2.28
CA VAL A 183 25.27 19.69 -3.12
C VAL A 183 25.61 21.12 -2.73
N ASP A 184 26.10 21.92 -3.69
CA ASP A 184 26.47 23.32 -3.51
C ASP A 184 25.26 24.25 -3.63
N GLN A 185 24.38 24.03 -4.60
CA GLN A 185 23.28 24.94 -4.90
C GLN A 185 21.98 24.23 -5.25
N LEU A 186 20.89 24.92 -4.94
CA LEU A 186 19.54 24.55 -5.37
C LEU A 186 19.09 25.53 -6.47
N ASN A 187 19.12 25.09 -7.73
CA ASN A 187 18.69 25.93 -8.85
C ASN A 187 17.17 26.10 -8.92
N LYS A 188 16.42 25.23 -8.25
CA LYS A 188 14.97 25.28 -8.18
C LYS A 188 14.52 24.95 -6.77
N ALA A 189 13.42 25.58 -6.33
CA ALA A 189 12.77 25.20 -5.08
C ALA A 189 12.35 23.72 -5.14
N PRO A 190 12.72 22.91 -4.14
CA PRO A 190 12.36 21.49 -4.12
C PRO A 190 10.86 21.32 -3.95
N LEU A 191 10.29 20.37 -4.70
CA LEU A 191 8.91 19.95 -4.56
C LEU A 191 8.77 18.95 -3.41
N THR A 192 7.56 18.81 -2.86
CA THR A 192 7.29 17.83 -1.81
C THR A 192 7.69 16.42 -2.24
N GLY A 193 8.49 15.75 -1.42
CA GLY A 193 9.03 14.43 -1.76
C GLY A 193 10.05 14.46 -2.91
N HIS A 194 10.85 15.51 -3.02
CA HIS A 194 11.78 15.74 -4.13
C HIS A 194 12.65 14.53 -4.51
N PHE A 195 13.14 13.79 -3.51
CA PHE A 195 13.93 12.57 -3.72
C PHE A 195 13.10 11.31 -3.88
N THR A 196 11.97 11.23 -3.23
CA THR A 196 11.22 9.98 -3.02
C THR A 196 9.84 9.97 -3.65
N GLY A 197 9.32 11.14 -4.02
CA GLY A 197 8.05 11.28 -4.75
C GLY A 197 8.20 10.83 -6.20
N GLU A 198 7.14 10.21 -6.74
CA GLU A 198 7.11 9.80 -8.14
C GLU A 198 6.84 10.98 -9.05
N THR A 199 7.68 11.15 -10.06
CA THR A 199 7.51 12.15 -11.10
C THR A 199 7.62 11.50 -12.48
N LEU A 200 6.83 11.99 -13.43
CA LEU A 200 6.96 11.61 -14.82
C LEU A 200 8.23 12.27 -15.39
N LYS A 201 9.13 11.47 -15.93
CA LYS A 201 10.32 11.96 -16.61
C LYS A 201 10.55 11.16 -17.87
N GLY A 202 10.37 11.80 -19.02
CA GLY A 202 10.21 11.10 -20.29
C GLY A 202 8.99 10.22 -20.25
N ASP A 203 9.10 8.98 -20.71
CA ASP A 203 8.03 7.98 -20.68
C ASP A 203 7.96 7.18 -19.35
N GLY A 204 8.86 7.47 -18.41
CA GLY A 204 9.00 6.72 -17.17
C GLY A 204 8.51 7.47 -15.93
N LEU A 205 7.83 6.77 -15.03
CA LEU A 205 7.40 7.27 -13.74
C LEU A 205 8.36 6.77 -12.65
N ASN A 206 9.23 7.64 -12.16
CA ASN A 206 10.30 7.29 -11.21
C ASN A 206 10.40 8.31 -10.10
N ALA A 207 10.86 7.88 -8.92
CA ALA A 207 11.41 8.78 -7.94
C ALA A 207 12.87 9.11 -8.29
N LEU A 208 13.34 10.29 -7.89
CA LEU A 208 14.74 10.68 -8.12
C LEU A 208 15.70 9.64 -7.53
N PHE A 209 15.38 9.15 -6.34
CA PHE A 209 16.19 8.17 -5.62
C PHE A 209 16.30 6.81 -6.34
N ASP A 210 15.34 6.42 -7.18
CA ASP A 210 15.40 5.19 -7.98
C ASP A 210 16.48 5.24 -9.05
N ARG A 211 16.82 6.42 -9.48
CA ARG A 211 17.80 6.68 -10.56
C ARG A 211 19.23 6.80 -10.04
N MET A 212 19.40 6.86 -8.72
CA MET A 212 20.71 6.91 -8.10
C MET A 212 21.38 5.54 -8.14
N PRO A 213 22.71 5.50 -8.20
CA PRO A 213 23.47 4.26 -8.11
C PRO A 213 23.11 3.47 -6.84
N GLU A 214 23.28 2.16 -6.92
CA GLU A 214 23.12 1.31 -5.73
C GLU A 214 24.07 1.74 -4.63
N ASP A 215 23.64 1.46 -3.39
CA ASP A 215 24.40 1.79 -2.19
C ASP A 215 24.63 3.31 -1.99
N THR A 216 23.89 4.16 -2.69
CA THR A 216 23.90 5.60 -2.40
C THR A 216 23.14 5.87 -1.11
N LEU A 217 23.77 6.59 -0.19
CA LEU A 217 23.15 7.06 1.05
C LEU A 217 22.97 8.57 0.99
N LEU A 218 21.72 9.02 1.05
CA LEU A 218 21.37 10.44 1.12
C LEU A 218 21.42 10.91 2.58
N CYS A 219 22.19 11.94 2.84
CA CYS A 219 22.26 12.65 4.12
C CYS A 219 21.75 14.07 3.95
N ILE A 220 20.74 14.45 4.70
CA ILE A 220 20.24 15.82 4.79
C ILE A 220 20.49 16.29 6.20
N THR A 221 21.33 17.32 6.34
CA THR A 221 21.66 17.90 7.64
C THR A 221 20.94 19.23 7.79
N MET A 222 20.28 19.42 8.93
CA MET A 222 19.65 20.68 9.33
C MET A 222 20.27 21.16 10.62
N VAL A 223 20.80 22.39 10.62
CA VAL A 223 21.33 23.04 11.81
C VAL A 223 20.28 24.01 12.35
N VAL A 224 19.78 23.71 13.53
CA VAL A 224 18.82 24.57 14.21
C VAL A 224 19.57 25.76 14.82
N THR A 225 19.44 26.90 14.17
CA THR A 225 20.06 28.17 14.59
C THR A 225 18.96 29.14 15.04
N PRO A 226 19.18 29.90 16.12
CA PRO A 226 18.25 30.96 16.51
C PRO A 226 17.99 31.95 15.37
N GLN A 227 16.73 32.34 15.17
CA GLN A 227 16.33 33.15 14.02
C GLN A 227 16.93 34.57 14.06
N ASP A 228 17.14 35.15 15.23
CA ASP A 228 17.80 36.43 15.45
C ASP A 228 19.28 36.44 14.93
N MET A 229 20.00 35.33 15.13
CA MET A 229 21.35 35.18 14.57
C MET A 229 21.32 35.14 13.03
N LEU A 230 20.37 34.48 12.45
CA LEU A 230 20.19 34.41 10.99
C LEU A 230 19.78 35.77 10.42
N GLU A 231 18.85 36.46 11.08
CA GLU A 231 18.52 37.86 10.71
C GLU A 231 19.73 38.78 10.77
N GLY A 232 20.55 38.67 11.82
CA GLY A 232 21.82 39.42 11.93
C GLY A 232 22.75 39.12 10.77
N HIS A 233 22.88 37.86 10.36
CA HIS A 233 23.66 37.47 9.20
C HIS A 233 23.11 38.05 7.88
N LEU A 234 21.81 37.99 7.65
CA LEU A 234 21.16 38.58 6.48
C LEU A 234 21.36 40.11 6.42
N GLN A 235 21.33 40.77 7.59
CA GLN A 235 21.60 42.18 7.67
C GLN A 235 23.04 42.52 7.32
N GLN A 236 24.01 41.69 7.73
CA GLN A 236 25.40 41.84 7.36
C GLN A 236 25.63 41.63 5.86
N LEU A 237 24.96 40.63 5.25
CA LEU A 237 25.03 40.41 3.80
C LEU A 237 24.50 41.62 3.02
N SER A 238 23.37 42.18 3.42
CA SER A 238 22.79 43.38 2.82
C SER A 238 23.74 44.59 2.95
N LYS A 239 24.41 44.76 4.10
CA LYS A 239 25.36 45.84 4.34
C LYS A 239 26.65 45.67 3.52
N LYS A 240 27.08 44.43 3.25
CA LYS A 240 28.29 44.17 2.43
C LYS A 240 28.00 44.28 0.92
N ALA A 241 26.75 44.11 0.50
CA ALA A 241 26.34 44.25 -0.89
C ALA A 241 26.24 45.75 -1.28
N VAL A 242 27.42 46.43 -1.33
CA VAL A 242 27.54 47.86 -1.68
C VAL A 242 27.86 48.01 -3.17
N GLY A 243 27.27 49.04 -3.79
CA GLY A 243 27.50 49.36 -5.20
C GLY A 243 26.39 48.88 -6.13
N ASP A 244 26.51 49.21 -7.41
CA ASP A 244 25.50 49.00 -8.45
C ASP A 244 25.85 47.83 -9.38
N THR A 245 26.70 46.90 -8.93
CA THR A 245 26.91 45.67 -9.66
C THR A 245 25.66 44.79 -9.58
N GLN A 246 25.34 44.09 -10.68
CA GLN A 246 24.17 43.17 -10.71
C GLN A 246 24.16 42.21 -9.52
N ALA A 247 25.31 41.66 -9.14
CA ALA A 247 25.44 40.77 -7.99
C ALA A 247 25.02 41.44 -6.67
N SER A 248 25.41 42.73 -6.46
CA SER A 248 25.04 43.48 -5.26
C SER A 248 23.55 43.81 -5.23
N ILE A 249 22.96 44.12 -6.38
CA ILE A 249 21.53 44.41 -6.52
C ILE A 249 20.73 43.14 -6.20
N HIS A 250 21.03 42.00 -6.83
CA HIS A 250 20.38 40.73 -6.59
C HIS A 250 20.49 40.29 -5.13
N THR A 251 21.66 40.40 -4.53
CA THR A 251 21.86 40.06 -3.10
C THR A 251 20.94 40.88 -2.19
N ARG A 252 20.78 42.18 -2.45
CA ARG A 252 19.90 43.05 -1.66
C ARG A 252 18.44 42.71 -1.85
N GLU A 253 18.01 42.41 -3.09
CA GLU A 253 16.63 41.99 -3.42
C GLU A 253 16.28 40.65 -2.78
N ASP A 254 17.18 39.68 -2.86
CA ASP A 254 17.04 38.37 -2.25
C ASP A 254 16.92 38.48 -0.73
N VAL A 255 17.82 39.24 -0.09
CA VAL A 255 17.75 39.47 1.36
C VAL A 255 16.47 40.18 1.75
N ALA A 256 16.00 41.17 1.01
CA ALA A 256 14.73 41.85 1.28
C ALA A 256 13.54 40.89 1.15
N THR A 257 13.58 40.04 0.14
CA THR A 257 12.53 39.02 -0.08
C THR A 257 12.53 37.99 1.05
N VAL A 258 13.68 37.46 1.41
CA VAL A 258 13.82 36.49 2.51
C VAL A 258 13.34 37.09 3.83
N ARG A 259 13.72 38.33 4.17
CA ARG A 259 13.28 39.01 5.40
C ARG A 259 11.77 39.23 5.44
N ARG A 260 11.15 39.56 4.31
CA ARG A 260 9.68 39.69 4.21
C ARG A 260 8.97 38.36 4.45
N LEU A 261 9.52 37.25 3.97
CA LEU A 261 8.97 35.92 4.14
C LEU A 261 9.14 35.41 5.59
N ILE A 262 10.30 35.62 6.20
CA ILE A 262 10.56 35.26 7.61
C ILE A 262 9.61 36.00 8.57
N GLY A 263 9.31 37.26 8.30
CA GLY A 263 8.40 38.05 9.12
C GLY A 263 6.93 37.61 9.10
N ARG A 264 6.55 36.68 8.21
CA ARG A 264 5.16 36.17 8.09
C ARG A 264 4.98 34.82 8.75
N GLU A 265 5.48 33.75 8.13
CA GLU A 265 5.21 32.39 8.59
C GLU A 265 6.40 31.44 8.36
N HIS A 266 7.43 31.91 7.65
CA HIS A 266 8.52 31.06 7.23
C HIS A 266 9.70 31.15 8.20
N LYS A 267 10.37 30.01 8.42
CA LYS A 267 11.62 29.93 9.19
C LYS A 267 12.75 29.54 8.28
N LEU A 268 13.91 30.13 8.55
CA LEU A 268 15.15 29.86 7.85
C LEU A 268 16.07 29.02 8.72
N TYR A 269 16.74 28.04 8.12
CA TYR A 269 17.74 27.22 8.78
C TYR A 269 18.96 27.05 7.87
N ARG A 270 20.07 26.66 8.45
CA ARG A 270 21.21 26.20 7.68
C ARG A 270 21.06 24.70 7.41
N GLY A 271 21.26 24.30 6.17
CA GLY A 271 21.16 22.92 5.75
C GLY A 271 22.23 22.51 4.77
N SER A 272 22.45 21.22 4.63
CA SER A 272 23.32 20.63 3.62
C SER A 272 22.74 19.32 3.13
N ILE A 273 23.05 19.01 1.88
CA ILE A 273 22.70 17.75 1.23
C ILE A 273 24.01 17.08 0.82
N ALA A 274 24.25 15.90 1.33
CA ALA A 274 25.42 15.10 1.00
C ALA A 274 24.99 13.68 0.61
N LEU A 275 25.66 13.12 -0.40
CA LEU A 275 25.37 11.77 -0.88
C LEU A 275 26.65 10.94 -0.82
N PHE A 276 26.62 9.89 -0.02
CA PHE A 276 27.70 8.93 0.06
C PHE A 276 27.56 7.89 -1.03
N VAL A 277 28.67 7.65 -1.72
CA VAL A 277 28.76 6.69 -2.83
C VAL A 277 29.93 5.77 -2.57
N ARG A 278 29.79 4.50 -2.94
CA ARG A 278 30.88 3.53 -2.89
C ARG A 278 30.94 2.70 -4.17
N GLY A 279 32.12 2.20 -4.50
CA GLY A 279 32.34 1.27 -5.59
C GLY A 279 33.08 0.03 -5.12
N ARG A 280 33.07 -1.04 -5.91
CA ARG A 280 33.94 -2.22 -5.66
C ARG A 280 35.40 -1.87 -5.92
N ASP A 281 35.63 -0.97 -6.86
CA ASP A 281 36.91 -0.44 -7.28
C ASP A 281 36.77 1.03 -7.66
N HIS A 282 37.89 1.70 -7.95
CA HIS A 282 37.92 3.12 -8.33
C HIS A 282 37.15 3.40 -9.62
N THR A 283 37.21 2.50 -10.60
CA THR A 283 36.51 2.68 -11.88
C THR A 283 34.99 2.72 -11.67
N GLN A 284 34.46 1.75 -10.93
CA GLN A 284 33.04 1.74 -10.63
C GLN A 284 32.62 2.93 -9.76
N LEU A 285 33.46 3.36 -8.82
CA LEU A 285 33.17 4.55 -8.02
C LEU A 285 33.03 5.78 -8.90
N GLU A 286 33.96 6.02 -9.84
CA GLU A 286 33.88 7.16 -10.76
C GLU A 286 32.64 7.11 -11.65
N GLU A 287 32.31 5.95 -12.23
CA GLU A 287 31.08 5.78 -13.01
C GLU A 287 29.82 6.12 -12.20
N ARG A 288 29.80 5.69 -10.94
CA ARG A 288 28.68 5.98 -10.02
C ARG A 288 28.63 7.45 -9.64
N CYS A 289 29.77 8.10 -9.42
CA CYS A 289 29.85 9.53 -9.14
C CYS A 289 29.35 10.37 -10.32
N ILE A 290 29.74 10.03 -11.54
CA ILE A 290 29.28 10.69 -12.76
C ILE A 290 27.77 10.51 -12.93
N THR A 291 27.29 9.28 -12.78
CA THR A 291 25.84 8.98 -12.86
C THR A 291 25.06 9.77 -11.83
N LEU A 292 25.51 9.79 -10.58
CA LEU A 292 24.85 10.51 -9.50
C LEU A 292 24.85 12.02 -9.74
N SER A 293 25.98 12.61 -10.16
CA SER A 293 26.06 14.03 -10.49
C SER A 293 25.10 14.43 -11.60
N ASN A 294 24.98 13.62 -12.66
CA ASN A 294 24.02 13.84 -13.74
C ASN A 294 22.57 13.76 -13.26
N VAL A 295 22.26 12.82 -12.38
CA VAL A 295 20.92 12.68 -11.78
C VAL A 295 20.58 13.91 -10.94
N LEU A 296 21.51 14.41 -10.13
CA LEU A 296 21.34 15.59 -9.29
C LEU A 296 21.15 16.85 -10.14
N LEU A 297 22.03 17.10 -11.10
CA LEU A 297 21.92 18.25 -12.02
C LEU A 297 20.56 18.26 -12.74
N GLY A 298 20.14 17.12 -13.24
CA GLY A 298 18.83 16.99 -13.88
C GLY A 298 17.63 17.24 -12.94
N ALA A 299 17.84 17.21 -11.63
CA ALA A 299 16.86 17.53 -10.60
C ALA A 299 16.95 18.97 -10.07
N GLY A 300 17.89 19.77 -10.59
CA GLY A 300 18.13 21.14 -10.12
C GLY A 300 18.98 21.23 -8.85
N LEU A 301 19.70 20.16 -8.53
CA LEU A 301 20.66 20.10 -7.44
C LEU A 301 22.07 20.14 -8.02
N VAL A 302 22.83 21.18 -7.75
CA VAL A 302 24.18 21.35 -8.30
C VAL A 302 25.19 20.75 -7.33
N PRO A 303 25.86 19.64 -7.67
CA PRO A 303 26.92 19.09 -6.83
C PRO A 303 28.17 19.94 -6.92
N VAL A 304 28.98 19.94 -5.86
CA VAL A 304 30.36 20.48 -5.90
C VAL A 304 31.15 19.64 -6.90
N GLU A 305 31.80 20.32 -7.84
CA GLU A 305 32.67 19.64 -8.79
C GLU A 305 33.91 19.09 -8.07
N PRO A 306 34.40 17.88 -8.42
CA PRO A 306 35.53 17.25 -7.73
C PRO A 306 36.77 18.12 -7.60
N GLN A 307 37.05 18.94 -8.59
CA GLN A 307 38.18 19.88 -8.59
C GLN A 307 38.02 21.04 -7.60
N ASN A 308 36.80 21.35 -7.23
CA ASN A 308 36.47 22.45 -6.31
C ASN A 308 36.30 21.96 -4.87
N GLU A 309 36.31 20.66 -4.64
CA GLU A 309 36.22 20.07 -3.29
C GLU A 309 37.60 20.15 -2.61
N VAL A 310 37.71 21.06 -1.66
CA VAL A 310 38.98 21.38 -0.99
C VAL A 310 39.48 20.27 -0.07
N GLY A 311 38.60 19.50 0.48
CA GLY A 311 38.94 18.46 1.46
C GLY A 311 38.05 17.23 1.40
N PRO A 312 38.12 16.44 0.32
CA PRO A 312 37.16 15.32 0.11
C PRO A 312 37.17 14.29 1.23
N LEU A 313 38.31 13.98 1.81
CA LEU A 313 38.44 13.09 2.96
C LEU A 313 37.72 13.62 4.20
N ASN A 314 37.94 14.94 4.48
CA ASN A 314 37.30 15.60 5.61
C ASN A 314 35.79 15.78 5.38
N SER A 315 35.38 16.04 4.13
CA SER A 315 33.96 16.12 3.78
C SER A 315 33.25 14.81 3.99
N TYR A 316 33.88 13.69 3.67
CA TYR A 316 33.31 12.36 3.98
C TYR A 316 33.06 12.19 5.48
N LEU A 317 34.05 12.49 6.32
CA LEU A 317 33.92 12.36 7.76
C LEU A 317 32.92 13.35 8.35
N ARG A 318 32.89 14.59 7.84
CA ARG A 318 32.02 15.65 8.33
C ARG A 318 30.55 15.27 8.33
N TRP A 319 30.09 14.58 7.29
CA TRP A 319 28.69 14.23 7.13
C TRP A 319 28.29 12.87 7.70
N LEU A 320 29.21 12.17 8.35
CA LEU A 320 28.87 11.00 9.14
C LEU A 320 27.95 11.38 10.30
N PRO A 321 27.09 10.45 10.76
CA PRO A 321 26.17 10.72 11.86
C PRO A 321 26.84 11.35 13.08
N CYS A 322 26.28 12.41 13.64
CA CYS A 322 26.78 13.15 14.80
C CYS A 322 28.15 13.87 14.61
N ASN A 323 28.72 13.88 13.43
CA ASN A 323 30.09 14.40 13.26
C ASN A 323 30.19 15.87 12.85
N PHE A 324 29.17 16.43 12.21
CA PHE A 324 29.18 17.87 11.89
C PHE A 324 29.15 18.73 13.15
N ASP A 325 30.12 19.69 13.27
CA ASP A 325 30.15 20.62 14.38
C ASP A 325 29.56 21.99 13.99
N PRO A 326 28.37 22.33 14.44
CA PRO A 326 27.74 23.61 14.14
C PRO A 326 28.40 24.79 14.86
N ASN A 327 29.30 24.56 15.83
CA ASN A 327 30.02 25.61 16.54
C ASN A 327 31.25 26.07 15.77
N GLU A 328 31.69 25.33 14.78
CA GLU A 328 32.78 25.72 13.88
C GLU A 328 32.25 26.69 12.82
N LYS A 329 32.40 27.99 13.07
CA LYS A 329 31.82 29.05 12.21
C LYS A 329 32.22 28.93 10.74
N ARG A 330 33.46 28.61 10.44
CA ARG A 330 33.94 28.46 9.05
C ARG A 330 33.25 27.28 8.37
N ALA A 331 33.16 26.11 9.04
CA ALA A 331 32.52 24.96 8.50
C ALA A 331 31.00 25.21 8.31
N LEU A 332 30.38 25.91 9.26
CA LEU A 332 28.97 26.28 9.16
C LEU A 332 28.66 27.19 7.98
N GLU A 333 29.54 28.16 7.71
CA GLU A 333 29.37 29.13 6.61
C GLU A 333 29.70 28.51 5.23
N TRP A 334 30.72 27.68 5.14
CA TRP A 334 31.21 27.13 3.88
C TRP A 334 30.47 25.89 3.39
N TYR A 335 29.99 25.04 4.32
CA TYR A 335 29.43 23.74 3.95
C TYR A 335 27.91 23.63 4.15
N THR A 336 27.28 24.73 4.59
CA THR A 336 25.82 24.76 4.73
C THR A 336 25.23 25.96 4.02
N GLN A 337 24.05 25.79 3.49
CA GLN A 337 23.25 26.81 2.81
C GLN A 337 22.08 27.24 3.67
N MET A 338 21.60 28.47 3.47
CA MET A 338 20.37 28.93 4.06
C MET A 338 19.18 28.38 3.27
N MET A 339 18.32 27.64 3.93
CA MET A 339 17.14 27.02 3.36
C MET A 339 15.91 27.33 4.19
N PHE A 340 14.79 27.58 3.55
CA PHE A 340 13.52 27.63 4.26
C PHE A 340 13.16 26.24 4.83
N ALA A 341 12.44 26.24 5.96
CA ALA A 341 11.95 25.01 6.59
C ALA A 341 11.16 24.12 5.59
N GLN A 342 10.39 24.74 4.71
CA GLN A 342 9.65 24.04 3.66
C GLN A 342 10.57 23.35 2.65
N HIS A 343 11.70 23.97 2.28
CA HIS A 343 12.67 23.33 1.38
C HIS A 343 13.25 22.07 2.02
N ILE A 344 13.61 22.14 3.31
CA ILE A 344 14.14 20.99 4.05
C ILE A 344 13.06 19.89 4.18
N ALA A 345 11.83 20.27 4.48
CA ALA A 345 10.72 19.34 4.55
C ALA A 345 10.44 18.67 3.19
N ASN A 346 10.48 19.43 2.09
CA ASN A 346 10.27 18.92 0.75
C ASN A 346 11.38 17.99 0.28
N LEU A 347 12.61 18.23 0.70
CA LEU A 347 13.77 17.36 0.45
C LEU A 347 13.77 16.13 1.33
N SER A 348 13.04 16.14 2.45
CA SER A 348 13.04 15.03 3.41
C SER A 348 12.56 13.72 2.76
N PRO A 349 13.30 12.62 2.94
CA PRO A 349 12.93 11.32 2.39
C PRO A 349 11.81 10.60 3.17
N ILE A 350 11.16 11.29 4.11
CA ILE A 350 10.03 10.75 4.89
C ILE A 350 8.82 10.52 3.98
N TRP A 351 8.62 11.40 2.99
CA TRP A 351 7.58 11.26 1.99
C TRP A 351 8.00 10.29 0.89
N GLY A 352 7.10 9.45 0.47
CA GLY A 352 7.40 8.51 -0.60
C GLY A 352 6.32 7.47 -0.82
N ARG A 353 6.72 6.38 -1.46
CA ARG A 353 5.82 5.25 -1.72
C ARG A 353 5.46 4.54 -0.43
N THR A 354 4.20 4.16 -0.35
CA THR A 354 3.75 3.31 0.76
C THR A 354 4.41 1.93 0.71
N THR A 355 4.62 1.35 1.89
CA THR A 355 4.99 -0.05 2.08
C THR A 355 3.83 -0.89 2.61
N GLY A 356 2.61 -0.35 2.51
CA GLY A 356 1.38 -0.97 2.99
C GLY A 356 1.07 -0.61 4.43
N THR A 357 0.24 -1.42 5.07
CA THR A 357 -0.22 -1.20 6.45
C THR A 357 0.75 -1.75 7.50
N GLY A 358 1.70 -2.57 7.07
CA GLY A 358 2.63 -3.25 7.97
C GLY A 358 2.06 -4.53 8.59
N HIS A 359 0.78 -4.83 8.38
CA HIS A 359 0.22 -6.12 8.79
C HIS A 359 0.68 -7.22 7.83
N PRO A 360 1.09 -8.37 8.36
CA PRO A 360 1.51 -9.49 7.54
C PRO A 360 0.30 -10.11 6.85
N GLY A 361 0.34 -10.20 5.55
CA GLY A 361 -0.74 -10.70 4.74
C GLY A 361 -0.30 -10.87 3.30
N VAL A 362 -1.06 -10.29 2.39
CA VAL A 362 -0.70 -10.25 0.98
C VAL A 362 0.52 -9.37 0.79
N THR A 363 1.49 -9.85 0.03
CA THR A 363 2.73 -9.15 -0.28
C THR A 363 2.80 -8.80 -1.75
N LEU A 364 2.95 -7.53 -2.02
CA LEU A 364 3.25 -6.95 -3.33
C LEU A 364 4.56 -6.19 -3.25
N PHE A 365 4.97 -5.57 -4.34
CA PHE A 365 6.14 -4.69 -4.37
C PHE A 365 5.73 -3.35 -4.98
N ASN A 366 6.18 -2.28 -4.34
CA ASN A 366 6.01 -0.98 -4.94
C ASN A 366 7.02 -0.78 -6.09
N ARG A 367 6.87 0.27 -6.88
CA ARG A 367 7.76 0.56 -8.03
C ARG A 367 9.23 0.75 -7.65
N GLY A 368 9.52 1.13 -6.43
CA GLY A 368 10.88 1.25 -5.91
C GLY A 368 11.47 -0.07 -5.41
N GLY A 369 10.77 -1.19 -5.59
CA GLY A 369 11.25 -2.51 -5.19
C GLY A 369 11.11 -2.81 -3.70
N ALA A 370 10.46 -1.93 -2.92
CA ALA A 370 10.18 -2.23 -1.52
C ALA A 370 8.93 -3.11 -1.38
N PRO A 371 8.94 -4.11 -0.49
CA PRO A 371 7.76 -4.91 -0.22
C PRO A 371 6.64 -4.05 0.37
N LEU A 372 5.43 -4.29 -0.11
CA LEU A 372 4.20 -3.68 0.34
C LEU A 372 3.31 -4.80 0.89
N THR A 373 2.91 -4.70 2.14
CA THR A 373 2.08 -5.71 2.79
C THR A 373 0.77 -5.12 3.30
N PHE A 374 -0.29 -5.90 3.19
CA PHE A 374 -1.58 -5.61 3.81
C PHE A 374 -2.33 -6.92 4.05
N ASP A 375 -3.20 -6.92 5.04
CA ASP A 375 -4.04 -8.07 5.35
C ASP A 375 -5.51 -7.78 5.03
N PRO A 376 -6.07 -8.34 3.93
CA PRO A 376 -7.46 -8.09 3.54
C PRO A 376 -8.49 -8.57 4.57
N PHE A 377 -8.10 -9.46 5.51
CA PHE A 377 -8.98 -9.95 6.56
C PHE A 377 -8.83 -9.20 7.89
N ASN A 378 -7.84 -8.32 8.01
CA ASN A 378 -7.64 -7.52 9.22
C ASN A 378 -8.56 -6.29 9.20
N LYS A 379 -9.36 -6.12 10.26
CA LYS A 379 -10.24 -4.94 10.40
C LYS A 379 -9.47 -3.61 10.39
N LEU A 380 -8.21 -3.59 10.82
CA LEU A 380 -7.37 -2.39 10.83
C LEU A 380 -6.85 -1.99 9.43
N ASP A 381 -6.89 -2.89 8.46
CA ASP A 381 -6.45 -2.63 7.08
C ASP A 381 -7.59 -2.14 6.17
N ARG A 382 -8.78 -2.02 6.71
CA ARG A 382 -10.00 -1.58 6.03
C ARG A 382 -10.80 -0.62 6.91
N GLN A 383 -11.55 0.28 6.29
CA GLN A 383 -12.39 1.22 7.03
C GLN A 383 -13.77 0.65 7.37
N MET A 384 -14.36 -0.08 6.44
CA MET A 384 -15.69 -0.68 6.58
C MET A 384 -15.66 -2.13 6.08
N ASN A 385 -16.08 -2.37 4.83
CA ASN A 385 -16.13 -3.68 4.21
C ASN A 385 -14.83 -4.03 3.49
N ALA A 386 -14.54 -5.32 3.34
CA ALA A 386 -13.36 -5.83 2.65
C ALA A 386 -13.54 -5.87 1.11
N HIS A 387 -14.16 -4.83 0.53
CA HIS A 387 -14.31 -4.71 -0.91
C HIS A 387 -13.08 -4.04 -1.53
N GLY A 388 -12.66 -4.53 -2.70
CA GLY A 388 -11.53 -3.98 -3.44
C GLY A 388 -11.83 -3.88 -4.92
N PHE A 389 -11.25 -2.88 -5.58
CA PHE A 389 -11.31 -2.70 -7.02
C PHE A 389 -9.90 -2.72 -7.62
N ILE A 390 -9.73 -3.41 -8.76
CA ILE A 390 -8.51 -3.42 -9.54
C ILE A 390 -8.79 -2.78 -10.89
N PHE A 391 -8.25 -1.57 -11.09
CA PHE A 391 -8.40 -0.82 -12.33
C PHE A 391 -7.13 -0.89 -13.17
N GLY A 392 -7.30 -0.91 -14.47
CA GLY A 392 -6.20 -0.85 -15.42
C GLY A 392 -6.70 -1.05 -16.85
N PRO A 393 -5.98 -0.52 -17.85
CA PRO A 393 -6.32 -0.74 -19.26
C PRO A 393 -6.17 -2.23 -19.65
N THR A 394 -6.66 -2.59 -20.82
CA THR A 394 -6.47 -3.93 -21.38
C THR A 394 -4.98 -4.23 -21.54
N GLY A 395 -4.54 -5.42 -21.15
CA GLY A 395 -3.12 -5.82 -21.18
C GLY A 395 -2.26 -5.34 -20.01
N SER A 396 -2.80 -4.55 -19.06
CA SER A 396 -2.04 -4.03 -17.90
C SER A 396 -1.71 -5.06 -16.81
N GLY A 397 -2.15 -6.31 -16.97
CA GLY A 397 -1.88 -7.38 -16.00
C GLY A 397 -2.92 -7.51 -14.87
N LYS A 398 -4.14 -6.96 -15.00
CA LYS A 398 -5.22 -7.08 -13.99
C LYS A 398 -5.45 -8.52 -13.56
N SER A 399 -5.68 -9.43 -14.52
CA SER A 399 -5.95 -10.85 -14.23
C SER A 399 -4.76 -11.54 -13.57
N ALA A 400 -3.53 -11.22 -14.01
CA ALA A 400 -2.31 -11.75 -13.40
C ALA A 400 -2.15 -11.29 -11.94
N SER A 401 -2.40 -10.00 -11.67
CA SER A 401 -2.37 -9.44 -10.32
C SER A 401 -3.42 -10.08 -9.43
N LEU A 402 -4.66 -10.22 -9.94
CA LEU A 402 -5.74 -10.88 -9.19
C LEU A 402 -5.42 -12.36 -8.92
N THR A 403 -4.89 -13.08 -9.90
CA THR A 403 -4.43 -14.47 -9.72
C THR A 403 -3.37 -14.57 -8.62
N ASN A 404 -2.39 -13.66 -8.61
CA ASN A 404 -1.37 -13.61 -7.57
C ASN A 404 -1.98 -13.34 -6.18
N LEU A 405 -2.92 -12.42 -6.07
CA LEU A 405 -3.64 -12.13 -4.81
C LEU A 405 -4.41 -13.36 -4.33
N ILE A 406 -5.15 -14.03 -5.23
CA ILE A 406 -5.89 -15.25 -4.93
C ILE A 406 -4.95 -16.35 -4.41
N CYS A 407 -3.84 -16.60 -5.10
CA CYS A 407 -2.85 -17.59 -4.66
C CYS A 407 -2.29 -17.29 -3.26
N GLN A 408 -1.98 -16.02 -3.00
CA GLN A 408 -1.50 -15.61 -1.68
C GLN A 408 -2.56 -15.81 -0.59
N MET A 409 -3.80 -15.40 -0.84
CA MET A 409 -4.90 -15.59 0.10
C MET A 409 -5.18 -17.07 0.36
N LEU A 410 -5.19 -17.90 -0.67
CA LEU A 410 -5.35 -19.36 -0.52
C LEU A 410 -4.22 -19.97 0.31
N ALA A 411 -2.97 -19.55 0.05
CA ALA A 411 -1.81 -20.08 0.76
C ALA A 411 -1.75 -19.65 2.23
N MET A 412 -2.16 -18.41 2.54
CA MET A 412 -2.02 -17.85 3.88
C MET A 412 -3.23 -18.11 4.79
N TYR A 413 -4.44 -18.09 4.24
CA TYR A 413 -5.68 -18.14 5.03
C TYR A 413 -6.55 -19.34 4.73
N LEU A 414 -6.38 -19.96 3.56
CA LEU A 414 -7.25 -21.01 3.03
C LEU A 414 -8.74 -20.62 3.13
N PRO A 415 -9.15 -19.46 2.60
CA PRO A 415 -10.55 -19.07 2.60
C PRO A 415 -11.36 -19.98 1.68
N ARG A 416 -12.69 -19.96 1.80
CA ARG A 416 -13.57 -20.46 0.76
C ARG A 416 -13.73 -19.37 -0.28
N MET A 417 -13.34 -19.64 -1.53
CA MET A 417 -13.24 -18.61 -2.56
C MET A 417 -14.17 -18.89 -3.72
N PHE A 418 -14.88 -17.83 -4.14
CA PHE A 418 -15.73 -17.84 -5.33
C PHE A 418 -15.20 -16.83 -6.35
N VAL A 419 -14.97 -17.30 -7.56
CA VAL A 419 -14.50 -16.48 -8.69
C VAL A 419 -15.54 -16.53 -9.78
N ALA A 420 -16.16 -15.39 -10.07
CA ALA A 420 -17.06 -15.22 -11.21
C ALA A 420 -16.28 -14.57 -12.35
N GLU A 421 -16.23 -15.20 -13.50
CA GLU A 421 -15.45 -14.74 -14.65
C GLU A 421 -16.20 -14.87 -15.97
N ALA A 422 -15.68 -14.20 -17.00
CA ALA A 422 -16.10 -14.39 -18.38
C ALA A 422 -14.89 -14.62 -19.27
N GLY A 423 -14.76 -15.84 -19.83
CA GLY A 423 -13.71 -16.16 -20.79
C GLY A 423 -12.59 -17.07 -20.31
N ASN A 424 -12.81 -17.81 -19.23
CA ASN A 424 -11.90 -18.84 -18.72
C ASN A 424 -10.47 -18.34 -18.36
N SER A 425 -10.36 -17.10 -17.91
CA SER A 425 -9.08 -16.51 -17.49
C SER A 425 -8.48 -17.19 -16.26
N PHE A 426 -9.32 -17.77 -15.39
CA PHE A 426 -8.91 -18.43 -14.15
C PHE A 426 -8.90 -19.96 -14.24
N GLY A 427 -9.09 -20.52 -15.45
CA GLY A 427 -9.03 -21.97 -15.66
C GLY A 427 -7.70 -22.58 -15.27
N LEU A 428 -6.59 -21.93 -15.63
CA LEU A 428 -5.24 -22.38 -15.25
C LEU A 428 -5.00 -22.29 -13.74
N LEU A 429 -5.56 -21.29 -13.07
CA LEU A 429 -5.51 -21.19 -11.61
C LEU A 429 -6.25 -22.36 -10.96
N ALA A 430 -7.42 -22.71 -11.48
CA ALA A 430 -8.22 -23.83 -10.99
C ALA A 430 -7.45 -25.16 -11.11
N ASP A 431 -6.83 -25.40 -12.26
CA ASP A 431 -6.02 -26.60 -12.50
C ASP A 431 -4.78 -26.64 -11.61
N PHE A 432 -4.11 -25.49 -11.42
CA PHE A 432 -2.98 -25.33 -10.52
C PHE A 432 -3.38 -25.62 -9.07
N ALA A 433 -4.44 -25.01 -8.59
CA ALA A 433 -4.95 -25.23 -7.23
C ALA A 433 -5.30 -26.71 -6.99
N LYS A 434 -5.98 -27.36 -7.94
CA LYS A 434 -6.32 -28.78 -7.88
C LYS A 434 -5.08 -29.67 -7.86
N ARG A 435 -4.06 -29.36 -8.67
CA ARG A 435 -2.80 -30.11 -8.72
C ARG A 435 -2.08 -30.13 -7.37
N PHE A 436 -2.20 -29.06 -6.60
CA PHE A 436 -1.59 -28.93 -5.28
C PHE A 436 -2.54 -29.18 -4.10
N GLY A 437 -3.60 -29.97 -4.35
CA GLY A 437 -4.39 -30.58 -3.29
C GLY A 437 -5.58 -29.76 -2.80
N LEU A 438 -5.92 -28.65 -3.45
CA LEU A 438 -7.14 -27.93 -3.13
C LEU A 438 -8.36 -28.57 -3.80
N SER A 439 -9.50 -28.55 -3.11
CA SER A 439 -10.78 -28.92 -3.68
C SER A 439 -11.28 -27.80 -4.60
N VAL A 440 -11.49 -28.13 -5.87
CA VAL A 440 -11.87 -27.15 -6.89
C VAL A 440 -13.16 -27.55 -7.58
N HIS A 441 -14.13 -26.64 -7.59
CA HIS A 441 -15.38 -26.76 -8.34
C HIS A 441 -15.41 -25.77 -9.49
N ARG A 442 -15.55 -26.28 -10.72
CA ARG A 442 -15.68 -25.44 -11.93
C ARG A 442 -17.04 -25.61 -12.53
N VAL A 443 -17.69 -24.50 -12.81
CA VAL A 443 -19.01 -24.45 -13.42
C VAL A 443 -18.95 -23.49 -14.61
N ARG A 444 -19.44 -23.94 -15.75
CA ARG A 444 -19.70 -23.08 -16.89
C ARG A 444 -21.19 -22.89 -17.03
N LEU A 445 -21.65 -21.65 -16.91
CA LEU A 445 -23.06 -21.32 -17.10
C LEU A 445 -23.34 -21.17 -18.60
N ALA A 446 -24.09 -22.12 -19.12
CA ALA A 446 -24.50 -22.15 -20.52
C ALA A 446 -25.80 -22.91 -20.67
N PRO A 447 -26.58 -22.65 -21.74
CA PRO A 447 -27.74 -23.47 -22.07
C PRO A 447 -27.39 -24.95 -22.11
N GLY A 448 -28.17 -25.78 -21.41
CA GLY A 448 -27.92 -27.22 -21.32
C GLY A 448 -26.78 -27.65 -20.39
N SER A 449 -26.25 -26.76 -19.56
CA SER A 449 -25.19 -27.09 -18.59
C SER A 449 -25.67 -27.95 -17.42
N GLY A 450 -26.99 -28.12 -17.25
CA GLY A 450 -27.60 -28.84 -16.13
C GLY A 450 -27.49 -28.11 -14.78
N VAL A 451 -27.05 -26.88 -14.76
CA VAL A 451 -26.95 -26.03 -13.55
C VAL A 451 -28.18 -25.14 -13.47
N SER A 452 -28.82 -25.12 -12.29
CA SER A 452 -29.92 -24.22 -11.97
C SER A 452 -29.55 -23.30 -10.81
N LEU A 453 -29.91 -22.03 -10.94
CA LEU A 453 -29.59 -20.98 -9.97
C LEU A 453 -30.76 -20.60 -9.06
N ALA A 454 -32.00 -20.95 -9.44
CA ALA A 454 -33.26 -20.72 -8.68
C ALA A 454 -33.36 -19.30 -8.05
N PRO A 455 -33.50 -18.23 -8.85
CA PRO A 455 -33.33 -16.83 -8.40
C PRO A 455 -34.31 -16.38 -7.31
N PHE A 456 -35.47 -17.08 -7.15
CA PHE A 456 -36.51 -16.79 -6.15
C PHE A 456 -36.53 -17.78 -4.98
N ALA A 457 -35.55 -18.68 -4.86
CA ALA A 457 -35.53 -19.70 -3.82
C ALA A 457 -35.62 -19.12 -2.40
N ASP A 458 -34.96 -17.99 -2.16
CA ASP A 458 -34.92 -17.35 -0.85
C ASP A 458 -36.21 -16.58 -0.49
N ALA A 459 -37.18 -16.46 -1.39
CA ALA A 459 -38.45 -15.80 -1.10
C ALA A 459 -39.22 -16.44 0.09
N ILE A 460 -38.97 -17.70 0.37
CA ILE A 460 -39.55 -18.39 1.54
C ILE A 460 -39.11 -17.73 2.85
N LYS A 461 -37.88 -17.25 2.95
CA LYS A 461 -37.38 -16.57 4.15
C LYS A 461 -38.20 -15.33 4.52
N LEU A 462 -38.81 -14.65 3.52
CA LEU A 462 -39.68 -13.49 3.75
C LEU A 462 -41.00 -13.86 4.46
N VAL A 463 -41.44 -15.12 4.35
CA VAL A 463 -42.63 -15.61 5.04
C VAL A 463 -42.29 -16.12 6.43
N GLU A 464 -41.12 -16.73 6.61
CA GLU A 464 -40.65 -17.27 7.89
C GLU A 464 -40.24 -16.15 8.87
N SER A 465 -39.78 -15.02 8.36
CA SER A 465 -39.32 -13.87 9.16
C SER A 465 -40.00 -12.57 8.68
N PRO A 466 -41.25 -12.31 9.12
CA PRO A 466 -42.02 -11.13 8.70
C PRO A 466 -41.36 -9.77 9.03
N ASP A 467 -40.44 -9.74 9.99
CA ASP A 467 -39.70 -8.53 10.36
C ASP A 467 -38.74 -8.06 9.27
N LEU A 468 -38.29 -8.97 8.40
CA LEU A 468 -37.49 -8.61 7.20
C LEU A 468 -38.31 -7.79 6.18
N VAL A 469 -39.60 -7.84 6.22
CA VAL A 469 -40.51 -7.09 5.32
C VAL A 469 -40.80 -5.69 5.90
N LYS A 470 -40.83 -5.55 7.24
CA LYS A 470 -41.20 -4.28 7.92
C LYS A 470 -40.10 -3.20 7.85
N VAL A 471 -38.86 -3.60 7.70
CA VAL A 471 -37.71 -2.63 7.60
C VAL A 471 -37.80 -1.83 6.30
N LEU A 472 -38.42 -2.39 5.27
CA LEU A 472 -38.49 -1.76 3.94
C LEU A 472 -39.63 -0.77 3.76
N ASP A 473 -40.69 -0.85 4.58
CA ASP A 473 -41.79 0.12 4.60
C ASP A 473 -41.43 1.39 5.37
N ALA A 474 -40.30 1.38 6.11
CA ALA A 474 -39.80 2.53 6.89
C ALA A 474 -38.88 3.49 6.12
N GLU A 475 -38.38 3.12 4.94
CA GLU A 475 -37.51 3.97 4.13
C GLU A 475 -38.24 5.08 3.34
N ASP A 476 -39.57 5.13 3.38
CA ASP A 476 -40.37 6.25 2.84
C ASP A 476 -40.51 7.44 3.83
N ILE A 477 -39.84 7.42 4.97
CA ILE A 477 -39.84 8.51 5.94
C ILE A 477 -38.61 9.39 5.69
N ASP A 478 -38.90 10.64 5.32
CA ASP A 478 -38.01 11.76 5.01
C ASP A 478 -36.64 11.72 5.69
N ALA A 479 -35.60 11.86 4.87
CA ALA A 479 -34.18 11.98 5.26
C ALA A 479 -33.85 13.25 6.11
N SER A 480 -34.86 13.97 6.64
CA SER A 480 -34.72 15.17 7.44
C SER A 480 -34.63 14.95 8.95
N ASP A 481 -35.02 13.76 9.48
CA ASP A 481 -35.09 13.52 10.92
C ASP A 481 -33.97 12.63 11.52
N ALA A 482 -32.95 12.26 10.73
CA ALA A 482 -31.86 11.36 11.14
C ALA A 482 -30.67 12.06 11.83
N VAL A 483 -30.84 13.25 12.38
CA VAL A 483 -29.74 14.00 13.05
C VAL A 483 -29.94 14.11 14.57
N GLN A 484 -30.40 13.09 15.25
CA GLN A 484 -30.18 13.00 16.71
C GLN A 484 -30.56 11.58 17.22
N GLY A 485 -29.59 10.72 17.38
CA GLY A 485 -29.79 9.50 18.13
C GLY A 485 -28.63 8.52 17.97
N ASN A 486 -27.87 8.37 19.05
CA ASN A 486 -26.94 7.30 19.41
C ASN A 486 -26.40 6.42 18.27
N LYS A 487 -25.08 6.45 18.12
CA LYS A 487 -24.30 5.40 17.43
C LYS A 487 -24.60 4.06 18.10
N VAL A 488 -25.63 3.38 17.65
CA VAL A 488 -25.79 1.95 17.82
C VAL A 488 -24.94 1.30 16.72
N ASP A 489 -24.10 0.37 17.09
CA ASP A 489 -23.26 -0.41 16.19
C ASP A 489 -24.09 -0.98 15.04
N LEU A 490 -24.00 -0.36 13.85
CA LEU A 490 -24.60 -0.83 12.60
C LEU A 490 -23.70 -1.95 12.04
N GLU A 491 -23.54 -3.05 12.76
CA GLU A 491 -22.85 -4.26 12.30
C GLU A 491 -23.80 -5.32 11.69
N ASP A 492 -25.09 -5.07 11.59
CA ASP A 492 -26.02 -5.93 10.88
C ASP A 492 -26.63 -5.17 9.70
N ASP A 493 -25.94 -5.16 8.55
CA ASP A 493 -26.55 -4.91 7.25
C ASP A 493 -27.54 -6.05 6.97
N GLN A 494 -28.79 -5.87 7.39
CA GLN A 494 -29.86 -6.80 7.04
C GLN A 494 -30.03 -6.78 5.52
N ARG A 495 -29.80 -7.93 4.91
CA ARG A 495 -29.86 -8.13 3.48
C ARG A 495 -31.28 -7.87 2.97
N ASP A 496 -31.44 -6.99 1.99
CA ASP A 496 -32.71 -6.72 1.31
C ASP A 496 -33.05 -7.82 0.29
N ILE A 497 -33.48 -8.97 0.80
CA ILE A 497 -33.86 -10.13 -0.02
C ILE A 497 -35.00 -9.80 -1.01
N LEU A 498 -35.98 -9.01 -0.59
CA LEU A 498 -37.10 -8.64 -1.45
C LEU A 498 -36.68 -7.69 -2.57
N GLY A 499 -35.81 -6.71 -2.27
CA GLY A 499 -35.26 -5.80 -3.28
C GLY A 499 -34.38 -6.50 -4.30
N GLU A 500 -33.51 -7.44 -3.86
CA GLU A 500 -32.72 -8.27 -4.77
C GLU A 500 -33.59 -9.06 -5.74
N MET A 501 -34.68 -9.67 -5.25
CA MET A 501 -35.62 -10.41 -6.09
C MET A 501 -36.47 -9.51 -6.98
N GLU A 502 -36.82 -8.30 -6.52
CA GLU A 502 -37.47 -7.29 -7.38
C GLU A 502 -36.56 -6.94 -8.57
N ILE A 503 -35.26 -6.74 -8.34
CA ILE A 503 -34.33 -6.45 -9.42
C ILE A 503 -34.27 -7.61 -10.42
N VAL A 504 -34.22 -8.84 -9.95
CA VAL A 504 -34.24 -10.03 -10.80
C VAL A 504 -35.53 -10.10 -11.63
N ALA A 505 -36.71 -9.92 -11.01
CA ALA A 505 -37.97 -9.89 -11.72
C ALA A 505 -38.03 -8.75 -12.76
N ARG A 506 -37.51 -7.57 -12.43
CA ARG A 506 -37.43 -6.47 -13.37
C ARG A 506 -36.53 -6.80 -14.58
N LEU A 507 -35.37 -7.40 -14.36
CA LEU A 507 -34.53 -7.86 -15.45
C LEU A 507 -35.21 -8.88 -16.36
N MET A 508 -36.03 -9.78 -15.79
CA MET A 508 -36.83 -10.74 -16.56
C MET A 508 -37.91 -10.04 -17.39
N ILE A 509 -38.56 -9.00 -16.83
CA ILE A 509 -39.64 -8.27 -17.48
C ILE A 509 -39.15 -7.36 -18.57
N THR A 510 -38.01 -6.68 -18.34
CA THR A 510 -37.47 -5.64 -19.22
C THR A 510 -36.42 -6.14 -20.22
N GLY A 511 -35.98 -7.40 -20.08
CA GLY A 511 -34.89 -7.94 -20.86
C GLY A 511 -33.54 -7.27 -20.56
N GLY A 512 -33.44 -6.48 -19.48
CA GLY A 512 -32.25 -5.70 -19.13
C GLY A 512 -32.06 -4.46 -20.00
N GLU A 513 -33.07 -4.05 -20.79
CA GLU A 513 -33.02 -2.85 -21.61
C GLU A 513 -33.37 -1.60 -20.79
N GLU A 514 -32.49 -0.60 -20.78
CA GLU A 514 -32.65 0.65 -20.03
C GLU A 514 -33.95 1.39 -20.36
N LYS A 515 -34.35 1.38 -21.65
CA LYS A 515 -35.60 2.01 -22.11
C LYS A 515 -36.84 1.34 -21.56
N GLU A 516 -36.83 0.02 -21.46
CA GLU A 516 -37.95 -0.75 -20.90
C GLU A 516 -37.99 -0.61 -19.37
N ASP A 517 -36.83 -0.61 -18.71
CA ASP A 517 -36.75 -0.39 -17.26
C ASP A 517 -37.27 1.01 -16.86
N ALA A 518 -36.99 2.03 -17.65
CA ALA A 518 -37.50 3.39 -17.45
C ALA A 518 -39.02 3.51 -17.57
N ARG A 519 -39.69 2.55 -18.21
CA ARG A 519 -41.15 2.48 -18.32
C ARG A 519 -41.85 1.87 -17.12
N LEU A 520 -41.08 1.19 -16.23
CA LEU A 520 -41.65 0.60 -15.02
C LEU A 520 -41.96 1.68 -13.99
N THR A 521 -43.23 1.80 -13.67
CA THR A 521 -43.74 2.74 -12.67
C THR A 521 -43.54 2.22 -11.24
N ARG A 522 -43.68 3.09 -10.24
CA ARG A 522 -43.67 2.66 -8.83
C ARG A 522 -44.79 1.64 -8.54
N ALA A 523 -45.94 1.79 -9.20
CA ALA A 523 -47.06 0.84 -9.08
C ALA A 523 -46.70 -0.56 -9.64
N ASP A 524 -45.92 -0.62 -10.73
CA ASP A 524 -45.46 -1.90 -11.29
C ASP A 524 -44.48 -2.59 -10.34
N ARG A 525 -43.55 -1.83 -9.75
CA ARG A 525 -42.59 -2.34 -8.75
C ARG A 525 -43.31 -2.88 -7.51
N SER A 526 -44.32 -2.16 -7.01
CA SER A 526 -45.15 -2.64 -5.89
C SER A 526 -45.87 -3.92 -6.26
N ALA A 527 -46.39 -4.02 -7.50
CA ALA A 527 -47.07 -5.23 -7.95
C ALA A 527 -46.11 -6.45 -8.05
N ILE A 528 -44.88 -6.23 -8.50
CA ILE A 528 -43.84 -7.27 -8.55
C ILE A 528 -43.51 -7.76 -7.13
N ARG A 529 -43.31 -6.87 -6.17
CA ARG A 529 -43.08 -7.23 -4.76
C ARG A 529 -44.24 -8.05 -4.17
N GLN A 530 -45.47 -7.63 -4.44
CA GLN A 530 -46.67 -8.35 -4.00
C GLN A 530 -46.77 -9.73 -4.64
N ALA A 531 -46.44 -9.88 -5.90
CA ALA A 531 -46.40 -11.17 -6.59
C ALA A 531 -45.36 -12.12 -6.00
N ILE A 532 -44.16 -11.62 -5.69
CA ILE A 532 -43.10 -12.41 -5.02
C ILE A 532 -43.60 -12.91 -3.65
N LEU A 533 -44.19 -12.04 -2.83
CA LEU A 533 -44.73 -12.40 -1.53
C LEU A 533 -45.89 -13.38 -1.62
N ALA A 534 -46.78 -13.23 -2.62
CA ALA A 534 -47.89 -14.15 -2.87
C ALA A 534 -47.38 -15.55 -3.30
N ALA A 535 -46.41 -15.59 -4.21
CA ALA A 535 -45.75 -16.82 -4.61
C ALA A 535 -45.07 -17.50 -3.42
N ALA A 536 -44.35 -16.73 -2.59
CA ALA A 536 -43.69 -17.24 -1.39
C ALA A 536 -44.68 -17.88 -0.41
N ARG A 537 -45.82 -17.23 -0.14
CA ARG A 537 -46.86 -17.78 0.75
C ARG A 537 -47.45 -19.08 0.20
N THR A 538 -47.74 -19.13 -1.10
CA THR A 538 -48.30 -20.31 -1.76
C THR A 538 -47.32 -21.48 -1.72
N CYS A 539 -46.05 -21.24 -2.02
CA CYS A 539 -45.02 -22.26 -2.03
C CYS A 539 -44.64 -22.71 -0.60
N ALA A 540 -44.64 -21.82 0.38
CA ALA A 540 -44.42 -22.16 1.78
C ALA A 540 -45.54 -23.09 2.31
N ALA A 541 -46.80 -22.79 1.97
CA ALA A 541 -47.93 -23.69 2.32
C ALA A 541 -47.83 -25.07 1.66
N ALA A 542 -47.18 -25.15 0.49
CA ALA A 542 -46.94 -26.41 -0.24
C ALA A 542 -45.59 -27.06 0.12
N ASN A 543 -44.81 -26.48 1.04
CA ASN A 543 -43.48 -26.94 1.45
C ASN A 543 -42.51 -27.18 0.28
N ARG A 544 -42.46 -26.27 -0.67
CA ARG A 544 -41.59 -26.32 -1.84
C ARG A 544 -40.91 -24.98 -2.14
N THR A 545 -39.80 -25.02 -2.85
CA THR A 545 -39.04 -23.85 -3.29
C THR A 545 -39.85 -22.97 -4.25
N VAL A 546 -39.71 -21.65 -4.14
CA VAL A 546 -40.30 -20.69 -5.08
C VAL A 546 -39.49 -20.69 -6.37
N LEU A 547 -40.18 -20.91 -7.48
CA LEU A 547 -39.62 -20.90 -8.83
C LEU A 547 -40.09 -19.65 -9.60
N THR A 548 -39.41 -19.33 -10.70
CA THR A 548 -39.76 -18.20 -11.56
C THR A 548 -41.23 -18.29 -12.04
N GLN A 549 -41.71 -19.47 -12.36
CA GLN A 549 -43.11 -19.69 -12.76
C GLN A 549 -44.12 -19.32 -11.67
N ASP A 550 -43.78 -19.47 -10.39
CA ASP A 550 -44.69 -19.14 -9.30
C ASP A 550 -44.91 -17.63 -9.19
N VAL A 551 -43.85 -16.84 -9.40
CA VAL A 551 -43.92 -15.36 -9.43
C VAL A 551 -44.69 -14.89 -10.66
N ARG A 552 -44.45 -15.50 -11.83
CA ARG A 552 -45.22 -15.25 -13.05
C ARG A 552 -46.70 -15.55 -12.84
N ASP A 553 -47.03 -16.71 -12.26
CA ASP A 553 -48.42 -17.14 -12.03
C ASP A 553 -49.12 -16.21 -11.03
N ALA A 554 -48.41 -15.72 -10.02
CA ALA A 554 -48.94 -14.72 -9.10
C ALA A 554 -49.29 -13.40 -9.80
N LEU A 555 -48.46 -12.94 -10.76
CA LEU A 555 -48.76 -11.78 -11.62
C LEU A 555 -50.02 -12.05 -12.51
N TYR A 556 -50.14 -13.24 -13.10
CA TYR A 556 -51.30 -13.61 -13.87
C TYR A 556 -52.58 -13.66 -13.00
N GLN A 557 -52.49 -14.16 -11.78
CA GLN A 557 -53.63 -14.17 -10.85
C GLN A 557 -54.04 -12.75 -10.47
N ALA A 558 -53.05 -11.87 -10.20
CA ALA A 558 -53.32 -10.46 -9.93
C ALA A 558 -53.96 -9.74 -11.14
N SER A 559 -53.61 -10.10 -12.39
CA SER A 559 -54.23 -9.56 -13.60
C SER A 559 -55.72 -9.98 -13.79
N ARG A 560 -56.13 -11.08 -13.17
CA ARG A 560 -57.49 -11.59 -13.26
C ARG A 560 -58.39 -11.16 -12.11
N SER A 561 -57.90 -10.39 -11.15
CA SER A 561 -58.69 -9.92 -10.00
C SER A 561 -59.73 -8.87 -10.42
N ASP A 562 -61.00 -9.06 -10.06
CA ASP A 562 -62.11 -8.25 -10.51
C ASP A 562 -62.13 -6.80 -9.97
N GLY A 563 -61.22 -6.42 -9.07
CA GLY A 563 -61.17 -5.09 -8.47
C GLY A 563 -60.22 -4.09 -9.14
N SER A 564 -59.49 -4.50 -10.19
CA SER A 564 -58.44 -3.66 -10.83
C SER A 564 -58.95 -3.03 -12.14
N ALA A 565 -58.47 -1.78 -12.45
CA ALA A 565 -58.77 -1.12 -13.72
C ALA A 565 -58.27 -1.97 -14.91
N PRO A 566 -59.00 -1.96 -16.07
CA PRO A 566 -58.61 -2.77 -17.25
C PRO A 566 -57.16 -2.55 -17.71
N GLU A 567 -56.69 -1.31 -17.67
CA GLU A 567 -55.31 -0.96 -18.06
C GLU A 567 -54.28 -1.61 -17.14
N ARG A 568 -54.55 -1.66 -15.83
CA ARG A 568 -53.67 -2.31 -14.85
C ARG A 568 -53.66 -3.81 -15.04
N ARG A 569 -54.83 -4.41 -15.36
CA ARG A 569 -54.90 -5.86 -15.66
C ARG A 569 -54.06 -6.24 -16.89
N ALA A 570 -54.19 -5.44 -17.96
CA ALA A 570 -53.38 -5.62 -19.18
C ALA A 570 -51.88 -5.50 -18.88
N ARG A 571 -51.47 -4.51 -18.08
CA ARG A 571 -50.08 -4.29 -17.71
C ARG A 571 -49.51 -5.45 -16.87
N LEU A 572 -50.25 -5.97 -15.91
CA LEU A 572 -49.85 -7.13 -15.12
C LEU A 572 -49.73 -8.41 -15.98
N ALA A 573 -50.65 -8.62 -16.93
CA ALA A 573 -50.59 -9.73 -17.88
C ALA A 573 -49.34 -9.61 -18.79
N GLU A 574 -49.04 -8.43 -19.29
CA GLU A 574 -47.85 -8.14 -20.11
C GLU A 574 -46.57 -8.48 -19.33
N MET A 575 -46.44 -8.05 -18.07
CA MET A 575 -45.29 -8.36 -17.22
C MET A 575 -45.15 -9.89 -16.97
N ALA A 576 -46.26 -10.57 -16.74
CA ALA A 576 -46.28 -12.02 -16.57
C ALA A 576 -45.85 -12.75 -17.85
N GLU A 577 -46.33 -12.28 -19.02
CA GLU A 577 -45.97 -12.83 -20.32
C GLU A 577 -44.49 -12.65 -20.66
N ALA A 578 -43.90 -11.49 -20.31
CA ALA A 578 -42.46 -11.26 -20.44
C ALA A 578 -41.63 -12.24 -19.60
N MET A 579 -42.03 -12.54 -18.35
CA MET A 579 -41.39 -13.54 -17.51
C MET A 579 -41.50 -14.98 -18.03
N GLN A 580 -42.46 -15.26 -18.88
CA GLN A 580 -42.66 -16.60 -19.46
C GLN A 580 -41.43 -17.11 -20.22
N MET A 581 -40.65 -16.21 -20.81
CA MET A 581 -39.41 -16.56 -21.53
C MET A 581 -38.42 -17.27 -20.62
N PHE A 582 -38.35 -16.88 -19.36
CA PHE A 582 -37.45 -17.46 -18.36
C PHE A 582 -38.01 -18.72 -17.67
N CYS A 583 -39.22 -19.11 -17.98
CA CYS A 583 -39.84 -20.33 -17.47
C CYS A 583 -39.68 -21.53 -18.40
N MET A 584 -39.28 -21.34 -19.66
CA MET A 584 -39.27 -22.37 -20.69
C MET A 584 -37.89 -22.42 -21.41
N GLY A 585 -37.65 -23.54 -22.10
CA GLY A 585 -36.43 -23.70 -22.88
C GLY A 585 -35.16 -23.72 -22.04
N ALA A 586 -34.08 -23.22 -22.61
CA ALA A 586 -32.75 -23.18 -21.98
C ALA A 586 -32.71 -22.24 -20.76
N ASP A 587 -33.39 -21.11 -20.82
CA ASP A 587 -33.45 -20.17 -19.71
C ASP A 587 -34.30 -20.76 -18.56
N GLY A 588 -35.37 -21.49 -18.87
CA GLY A 588 -36.16 -22.24 -17.87
C GLY A 588 -35.34 -23.33 -17.17
N GLU A 589 -34.42 -23.99 -17.87
CA GLU A 589 -33.55 -24.97 -17.23
C GLU A 589 -32.63 -24.32 -16.19
N MET A 590 -32.20 -23.10 -16.40
CA MET A 590 -31.29 -22.38 -15.49
C MET A 590 -32.04 -21.62 -14.39
N PHE A 591 -33.19 -21.00 -14.69
CA PHE A 591 -33.84 -20.05 -13.79
C PHE A 591 -35.21 -20.55 -13.23
N ASN A 592 -35.73 -21.65 -13.72
CA ASN A 592 -37.07 -22.17 -13.32
C ASN A 592 -37.03 -23.62 -12.82
N ARG A 593 -35.93 -24.02 -12.19
CA ARG A 593 -35.78 -25.32 -11.51
C ARG A 593 -35.21 -25.09 -10.12
N GLU A 594 -35.31 -26.10 -9.26
CA GLU A 594 -34.63 -26.09 -7.97
C GLU A 594 -33.13 -25.84 -8.14
N GLY A 595 -32.56 -25.05 -7.25
CA GLY A 595 -31.16 -24.67 -7.33
C GLY A 595 -30.24 -25.89 -7.20
N THR A 596 -29.21 -25.93 -8.06
CA THR A 596 -28.16 -26.96 -7.98
C THR A 596 -27.35 -26.77 -6.70
N PRO A 597 -27.19 -27.79 -5.84
CA PRO A 597 -26.39 -27.70 -4.64
C PRO A 597 -24.93 -27.40 -4.99
N TRP A 598 -24.34 -26.40 -4.31
CA TRP A 598 -22.92 -26.05 -4.49
C TRP A 598 -22.07 -26.89 -3.55
N PRO A 599 -21.10 -27.67 -4.07
CA PRO A 599 -20.23 -28.49 -3.24
C PRO A 599 -19.36 -27.62 -2.33
N GLU A 600 -18.92 -28.19 -1.24
CA GLU A 600 -17.98 -27.56 -0.34
C GLU A 600 -16.57 -27.67 -0.98
N ALA A 601 -16.14 -26.60 -1.64
CA ALA A 601 -14.84 -26.52 -2.31
C ALA A 601 -14.03 -25.32 -1.79
N ASP A 602 -12.69 -25.44 -1.83
CA ASP A 602 -11.79 -24.35 -1.47
C ASP A 602 -11.85 -23.22 -2.50
N LEU A 603 -11.96 -23.60 -3.77
CA LEU A 603 -12.06 -22.67 -4.89
C LEU A 603 -13.21 -23.08 -5.79
N THR A 604 -14.16 -22.18 -5.97
CA THR A 604 -15.24 -22.31 -6.95
C THR A 604 -15.05 -21.28 -8.06
N VAL A 605 -14.98 -21.73 -9.30
CA VAL A 605 -14.85 -20.86 -10.49
C VAL A 605 -16.09 -21.01 -11.35
N VAL A 606 -16.77 -19.89 -11.61
CA VAL A 606 -18.01 -19.84 -12.40
C VAL A 606 -17.75 -18.99 -13.65
N ASP A 607 -17.83 -19.63 -14.80
CA ASP A 607 -17.60 -18.99 -16.11
C ASP A 607 -18.93 -18.56 -16.75
N PHE A 608 -19.08 -17.25 -16.93
CA PHE A 608 -20.23 -16.59 -17.57
C PHE A 608 -20.00 -16.29 -19.06
N ALA A 609 -18.95 -16.81 -19.69
CA ALA A 609 -18.57 -16.45 -21.07
C ALA A 609 -19.72 -16.51 -22.08
N THR A 610 -20.65 -17.44 -21.89
CA THR A 610 -21.81 -17.58 -22.78
C THR A 610 -22.77 -16.40 -22.68
N TYR A 611 -23.03 -15.92 -21.45
CA TYR A 611 -23.95 -14.82 -21.17
C TYR A 611 -23.29 -13.43 -21.21
N ALA A 612 -21.96 -13.36 -21.26
CA ALA A 612 -21.23 -12.10 -21.45
C ALA A 612 -21.25 -11.59 -22.91
N ARG A 613 -21.96 -12.26 -23.80
CA ARG A 613 -22.13 -11.86 -25.21
C ARG A 613 -23.26 -10.84 -25.33
N GLU A 614 -23.20 -10.05 -26.40
CA GLU A 614 -24.27 -9.12 -26.75
C GLU A 614 -25.61 -9.85 -26.93
N GLY A 615 -26.68 -9.27 -26.39
CA GLY A 615 -28.03 -9.85 -26.41
C GLY A 615 -28.42 -10.69 -25.17
N TYR A 616 -27.50 -10.95 -24.24
CA TYR A 616 -27.75 -11.74 -23.03
C TYR A 616 -27.66 -10.94 -21.72
N ALA A 617 -27.87 -9.61 -21.77
CA ALA A 617 -27.68 -8.74 -20.62
C ALA A 617 -28.57 -9.12 -19.42
N ALA A 618 -29.84 -9.47 -19.67
CA ALA A 618 -30.75 -9.93 -18.62
C ALA A 618 -30.29 -11.24 -17.98
N GLN A 619 -29.96 -12.24 -18.81
CA GLN A 619 -29.51 -13.55 -18.31
C GLN A 619 -28.23 -13.42 -17.49
N LEU A 620 -27.26 -12.58 -17.93
CA LEU A 620 -26.05 -12.31 -17.19
C LEU A 620 -26.33 -11.67 -15.83
N GLY A 621 -27.17 -10.63 -15.80
CA GLY A 621 -27.56 -9.94 -14.58
C GLY A 621 -28.27 -10.86 -13.59
N ILE A 622 -29.25 -11.63 -14.06
CA ILE A 622 -30.01 -12.60 -13.27
C ILE A 622 -29.08 -13.67 -12.70
N ALA A 623 -28.22 -14.25 -13.55
CA ALA A 623 -27.29 -15.30 -13.14
C ALA A 623 -26.27 -14.79 -12.11
N TYR A 624 -25.78 -13.57 -12.28
CA TYR A 624 -24.84 -12.95 -11.35
C TYR A 624 -25.47 -12.67 -9.98
N ILE A 625 -26.66 -12.07 -9.95
CA ILE A 625 -27.41 -11.82 -8.70
C ILE A 625 -27.75 -13.14 -8.00
N SER A 626 -28.21 -14.13 -8.73
CA SER A 626 -28.57 -15.46 -8.17
C SER A 626 -27.31 -16.16 -7.60
N LEU A 627 -26.16 -16.04 -8.25
CA LEU A 627 -24.90 -16.56 -7.71
C LEU A 627 -24.50 -15.82 -6.43
N LEU A 628 -24.59 -14.49 -6.41
CA LEU A 628 -24.29 -13.70 -5.20
C LEU A 628 -25.20 -14.10 -4.05
N ASN A 629 -26.49 -14.30 -4.30
CA ASN A 629 -27.46 -14.75 -3.30
C ASN A 629 -27.07 -16.13 -2.75
N THR A 630 -26.69 -17.04 -3.61
CA THR A 630 -26.21 -18.37 -3.20
C THR A 630 -24.94 -18.26 -2.33
N VAL A 631 -23.97 -17.41 -2.71
CA VAL A 631 -22.74 -17.21 -1.93
C VAL A 631 -23.05 -16.54 -0.59
N ASN A 632 -23.96 -15.57 -0.55
CA ASN A 632 -24.41 -14.93 0.69
C ASN A 632 -25.06 -15.95 1.64
N ASN A 633 -25.96 -16.83 1.13
CA ASN A 633 -26.57 -17.91 1.93
C ASN A 633 -25.51 -18.87 2.48
N ILE A 634 -24.48 -19.17 1.70
CA ILE A 634 -23.36 -19.98 2.17
C ILE A 634 -22.60 -19.23 3.26
N ALA A 635 -22.39 -17.92 3.11
CA ALA A 635 -21.70 -17.09 4.10
C ALA A 635 -22.48 -17.02 5.42
N GLU A 636 -23.77 -16.78 5.37
CA GLU A 636 -24.67 -16.78 6.53
C GLU A 636 -24.64 -18.12 7.26
N ARG A 637 -24.81 -19.23 6.52
CA ARG A 637 -24.79 -20.60 7.09
C ARG A 637 -23.45 -20.94 7.73
N ASP A 638 -22.32 -20.51 7.11
CA ASP A 638 -20.97 -20.89 7.51
C ASP A 638 -20.31 -19.82 8.42
N GLN A 639 -21.03 -18.77 8.81
CA GLN A 639 -20.54 -17.66 9.64
C GLN A 639 -19.81 -18.12 10.91
N PHE A 640 -20.33 -19.13 11.58
CA PHE A 640 -19.76 -19.67 12.81
C PHE A 640 -18.64 -20.70 12.60
N LYS A 641 -18.38 -21.13 11.38
CA LYS A 641 -17.28 -22.06 11.07
C LYS A 641 -15.91 -21.40 11.10
N GLY A 642 -15.85 -20.07 11.25
CA GLY A 642 -14.61 -19.29 11.35
C GLY A 642 -13.73 -19.36 10.11
N ARG A 643 -14.27 -19.75 8.94
CA ARG A 643 -13.56 -19.75 7.66
C ARG A 643 -13.98 -18.56 6.83
N PRO A 644 -13.05 -17.64 6.44
CA PRO A 644 -13.39 -16.50 5.60
C PRO A 644 -13.95 -16.95 4.24
N ILE A 645 -14.94 -16.22 3.75
CA ILE A 645 -15.47 -16.38 2.39
C ILE A 645 -15.07 -15.16 1.57
N VAL A 646 -14.51 -15.40 0.39
CA VAL A 646 -14.07 -14.36 -0.56
C VAL A 646 -14.86 -14.55 -1.85
N LYS A 647 -15.46 -13.46 -2.33
CA LYS A 647 -16.27 -13.43 -3.55
C LYS A 647 -15.83 -12.28 -4.44
#